data_8ef57c3fbac922c7c485e8bdc1b93402
#
_entry.id   8ef57c3fbac922c7c485e8bdc1b93402
#
_cell.length_a   1.000
_cell.length_b   1.000
_cell.length_c   1.000
_cell.angle_alpha   90.00
_cell.angle_beta   90.00
_cell.angle_gamma   90.00
#
_symmetry.space_group_name_H-M   'P 1'
#
loop_
_entity.id
_entity.type
_entity.pdbx_description
1 polymer ?
#
loop_
_entity_poly.entity_id
_entity_poly.type
_entity_poly.pdbx_seq_one_letter_code
_entity_poly.pdbx_strand_id
1 'polypeptide(L)'
;MPDRFFKVLLFLFCSILSPKLGLAQIVDFKSEKSYKRVFIDTDNFGVSYLEILEKSYPLCKEDTLQFNILNDLAYYWHTRNLIKAQDFTHIGLRLTREKKDTLWEGRFQITEGAILLRMEKLDSARFVLESAMQKVLEKDLPLIYTQLGYVYERKGKLDKAADIAMETLQLGDQLKDKRAMAVALSDLSNIFWKQSRYEKALEYGLKALSLFEERGINDLDYDFTLYVVGNCYLALDKHEEALNYFEHSISIGERYGFYNNLSDVYISMVNLNAYLNKFEEAEAAGENAVKYANLLDNNFMMMRAWLSIGKLQNLQGKYISAIESLEKSIHIATEDFGDQFYLNQAYEALGKAYASNHNYREAYQAYAEYDKLKKELFTTEADQHISLLQTEFDVAEKESTIMVQENQLKKQRSRQTLMILIGGLLLFILLLLYNTVRTNKKKNHLLKKQNDEKEFLLKEIHHRVKNNLEIVSSLLSLQSEQLEDPKVTDAMQKSQHRVHSMSMIHQKLYQGKSLSSIQMKEYFINLGSYIVDAYGASDRVQIICEMKELELDVDIAIPIGLIVNELLTNSLKYAFPDNRQGVIRLSLEESGSLLHLEVSDDGIGKGYHQKMQGTGFGTQLIDLLTRQLEGKMTLNIKKGTAVSFEFQNHKAA
;
A
#
# COMPACT_ATOMS: atom_id res chain seq x y z
N MET A 1 -7.85 58.61 16.34
CA MET A 1 -6.58 58.07 16.83
C MET A 1 -6.71 56.82 17.72
N PRO A 2 -7.83 56.14 17.91
CA PRO A 2 -7.89 54.89 18.68
C PRO A 2 -7.53 53.62 17.86
N ASP A 3 -7.69 53.68 16.53
CA ASP A 3 -7.59 52.46 15.69
C ASP A 3 -6.17 51.96 15.40
N ARG A 4 -5.16 52.80 15.52
CA ARG A 4 -3.73 52.40 15.37
C ARG A 4 -3.18 51.74 16.64
N PHE A 5 -3.65 52.11 17.79
CA PHE A 5 -3.20 51.55 19.06
C PHE A 5 -3.72 50.11 19.25
N PHE A 6 -4.96 49.84 18.80
CA PHE A 6 -5.53 48.50 18.89
C PHE A 6 -4.86 47.49 17.91
N LYS A 7 -4.47 47.95 16.71
CA LYS A 7 -3.73 47.10 15.74
C LYS A 7 -2.29 46.79 16.18
N VAL A 8 -1.63 47.74 16.85
CA VAL A 8 -0.31 47.49 17.41
C VAL A 8 -0.34 46.59 18.64
N LEU A 9 -1.40 46.70 19.47
CA LEU A 9 -1.60 45.83 20.63
C LEU A 9 -1.97 44.39 20.17
N LEU A 10 -2.78 44.26 19.13
CA LEU A 10 -3.12 42.93 18.53
C LEU A 10 -1.91 42.26 17.88
N PHE A 11 -1.04 43.06 17.22
CA PHE A 11 0.21 42.56 16.61
C PHE A 11 1.24 42.17 17.67
N LEU A 12 1.35 42.88 18.76
CA LEU A 12 2.19 42.54 19.92
C LEU A 12 1.64 41.31 20.68
N PHE A 13 0.32 41.18 20.78
CA PHE A 13 -0.31 40.00 21.42
C PHE A 13 -0.17 38.73 20.56
N CYS A 14 -0.26 38.82 19.23
CA CYS A 14 0.00 37.71 18.32
C CYS A 14 1.50 37.33 18.25
N SER A 15 2.43 38.27 18.38
CA SER A 15 3.87 37.98 18.36
C SER A 15 4.41 37.40 19.68
N ILE A 16 3.69 37.56 20.79
CA ILE A 16 4.06 36.97 22.09
C ILE A 16 3.47 35.57 22.29
N LEU A 17 2.36 35.23 21.59
CA LEU A 17 1.70 33.93 21.71
C LEU A 17 2.15 32.89 20.70
N SER A 18 2.75 33.30 19.57
CA SER A 18 3.11 32.37 18.50
C SER A 18 4.29 31.41 18.79
N PRO A 19 5.35 31.78 19.55
CA PRO A 19 6.44 30.83 19.78
C PRO A 19 6.18 29.80 20.89
N LYS A 20 5.18 30.05 21.77
CA LYS A 20 4.88 29.10 22.84
C LYS A 20 3.90 27.98 22.45
N LEU A 21 3.04 28.22 21.47
CA LEU A 21 2.11 27.19 20.97
C LEU A 21 2.82 26.14 20.11
N GLY A 22 3.87 26.51 19.36
CA GLY A 22 4.63 25.56 18.53
C GLY A 22 5.48 24.58 19.35
N LEU A 23 6.07 25.02 20.46
CA LEU A 23 6.85 24.18 21.37
C LEU A 23 5.99 23.14 22.12
N ALA A 24 4.75 23.52 22.47
CA ALA A 24 3.83 22.62 23.20
C ALA A 24 3.30 21.46 22.36
N GLN A 25 3.37 21.52 21.03
CA GLN A 25 2.87 20.49 20.13
C GLN A 25 3.89 19.37 19.85
N ILE A 26 5.19 19.65 19.93
CA ILE A 26 6.28 18.72 19.58
C ILE A 26 6.96 18.17 20.83
N VAL A 27 7.30 19.03 21.79
CA VAL A 27 7.93 18.66 23.05
C VAL A 27 7.10 19.15 24.20
N ASP A 28 6.29 18.27 24.80
CA ASP A 28 5.52 18.61 26.00
C ASP A 28 6.28 18.13 27.24
N PHE A 29 6.96 19.07 27.90
CA PHE A 29 7.71 18.81 29.13
C PHE A 29 6.83 18.47 30.35
N LYS A 30 5.50 18.53 30.23
CA LYS A 30 4.55 18.31 31.34
C LYS A 30 3.72 17.05 31.20
N SER A 31 3.72 16.41 30.02
CA SER A 31 2.89 15.24 29.77
C SER A 31 3.68 13.95 29.89
N GLU A 32 3.04 12.92 30.44
CA GLU A 32 3.53 11.54 30.44
C GLU A 32 3.47 10.87 29.05
N LYS A 33 3.09 11.64 28.00
CA LYS A 33 3.03 11.14 26.63
C LYS A 33 4.44 10.98 26.09
N SER A 34 4.76 9.79 25.59
CA SER A 34 6.01 9.51 24.91
C SER A 34 6.23 10.52 23.74
N TYR A 35 7.44 11.09 23.68
CA TYR A 35 7.87 11.90 22.58
C TYR A 35 7.76 11.13 21.26
N LYS A 36 7.03 11.68 20.28
CA LYS A 36 7.02 11.14 18.92
C LYS A 36 8.30 11.57 18.23
N ARG A 37 9.09 10.61 17.77
CA ARG A 37 10.28 10.89 16.98
C ARG A 37 9.87 11.51 15.66
N VAL A 38 10.16 12.79 15.48
CA VAL A 38 9.66 13.61 14.37
C VAL A 38 10.06 13.05 13.01
N PHE A 39 11.26 12.45 12.89
CA PHE A 39 11.80 11.98 11.62
C PHE A 39 11.64 10.46 11.37
N ILE A 40 11.02 9.73 12.28
CA ILE A 40 10.82 8.29 12.18
C ILE A 40 9.33 7.94 12.26
N ASP A 41 8.59 8.63 13.15
CA ASP A 41 7.18 8.33 13.42
C ASP A 41 6.23 9.27 12.67
N THR A 42 6.74 10.31 12.02
CA THR A 42 5.97 11.30 11.27
C THR A 42 6.74 11.75 10.02
N ASP A 43 6.09 12.42 9.10
CA ASP A 43 6.70 13.07 7.92
C ASP A 43 7.05 14.55 8.14
N ASN A 44 7.31 14.96 9.38
CA ASN A 44 7.62 16.34 9.76
C ASN A 44 9.14 16.62 9.75
N PHE A 45 9.70 16.86 8.58
CA PHE A 45 11.16 17.12 8.40
C PHE A 45 11.52 18.59 8.21
N GLY A 46 10.61 19.51 8.45
CA GLY A 46 10.81 20.93 8.19
C GLY A 46 11.84 21.61 9.11
N VAL A 47 12.49 22.68 8.62
CA VAL A 47 13.51 23.46 9.36
C VAL A 47 12.98 24.02 10.68
N SER A 48 11.70 24.37 10.73
CA SER A 48 11.04 24.86 11.96
C SER A 48 11.05 23.84 13.09
N TYR A 49 11.00 22.55 12.79
CA TYR A 49 11.09 21.49 13.79
C TYR A 49 12.51 21.34 14.34
N LEU A 50 13.52 21.49 13.47
CA LEU A 50 14.92 21.50 13.86
C LEU A 50 15.20 22.57 14.91
N GLU A 51 14.79 23.81 14.65
CA GLU A 51 14.97 24.93 15.60
C GLU A 51 14.29 24.67 16.94
N ILE A 52 13.12 24.04 16.92
CA ILE A 52 12.40 23.66 18.16
C ILE A 52 13.20 22.59 18.91
N LEU A 53 13.70 21.56 18.24
CA LEU A 53 14.48 20.50 18.84
C LEU A 53 15.82 21.03 19.41
N GLU A 54 16.53 21.85 18.66
CA GLU A 54 17.79 22.46 19.10
C GLU A 54 17.62 23.32 20.36
N LYS A 55 16.52 24.07 20.46
CA LYS A 55 16.18 24.88 21.63
C LYS A 55 15.65 24.06 22.80
N SER A 56 15.12 22.88 22.54
CA SER A 56 14.42 22.05 23.53
C SER A 56 15.34 21.08 24.28
N TYR A 57 16.34 20.49 23.58
CA TYR A 57 17.15 19.43 24.21
C TYR A 57 17.93 19.90 25.46
N PRO A 58 18.48 21.15 25.55
CA PRO A 58 19.15 21.60 26.75
C PRO A 58 18.21 21.84 27.94
N LEU A 59 16.91 21.99 27.66
CA LEU A 59 15.88 22.25 28.67
C LEU A 59 15.26 20.95 29.22
N CYS A 60 15.56 19.81 28.61
CA CYS A 60 15.04 18.52 29.04
C CYS A 60 15.64 18.12 30.39
N LYS A 61 14.77 17.75 31.34
CA LYS A 61 15.16 17.22 32.66
C LYS A 61 15.23 15.70 32.66
N GLU A 62 14.51 15.05 31.76
CA GLU A 62 14.47 13.61 31.59
C GLU A 62 15.53 13.18 30.57
N ASP A 63 16.45 12.31 30.99
CA ASP A 63 17.58 11.86 30.19
C ASP A 63 17.10 11.17 28.88
N THR A 64 16.08 10.31 28.96
CA THR A 64 15.53 9.58 27.80
C THR A 64 14.97 10.55 26.75
N LEU A 65 14.26 11.57 27.15
CA LEU A 65 13.72 12.61 26.25
C LEU A 65 14.86 13.39 25.60
N GLN A 66 15.87 13.78 26.38
CA GLN A 66 17.05 14.48 25.88
C GLN A 66 17.80 13.65 24.84
N PHE A 67 17.99 12.36 25.09
CA PHE A 67 18.66 11.43 24.16
C PHE A 67 17.85 11.24 22.89
N ASN A 68 16.51 11.10 22.97
CA ASN A 68 15.67 11.04 21.81
C ASN A 68 15.82 12.27 20.91
N ILE A 69 15.75 13.46 21.50
CA ILE A 69 15.86 14.72 20.75
C ILE A 69 17.26 14.86 20.13
N LEU A 70 18.32 14.57 20.86
CA LEU A 70 19.68 14.61 20.34
C LEU A 70 19.89 13.64 19.19
N ASN A 71 19.35 12.42 19.29
CA ASN A 71 19.46 11.43 18.25
C ASN A 71 18.64 11.82 17.00
N ASP A 72 17.46 12.43 17.19
CA ASP A 72 16.68 12.98 16.07
C ASP A 72 17.38 14.17 15.41
N LEU A 73 18.06 15.04 16.17
CA LEU A 73 18.91 16.09 15.61
C LEU A 73 20.06 15.54 14.79
N ALA A 74 20.78 14.53 15.32
CA ALA A 74 21.84 13.86 14.58
C ALA A 74 21.30 13.21 13.29
N TYR A 75 20.15 12.53 13.38
CA TYR A 75 19.49 11.91 12.22
C TYR A 75 19.00 12.95 11.21
N TYR A 76 18.48 14.10 11.64
CA TYR A 76 18.11 15.19 10.74
C TYR A 76 19.34 15.72 9.96
N TRP A 77 20.43 16.00 10.68
CA TRP A 77 21.61 16.58 10.07
C TRP A 77 22.39 15.62 9.18
N HIS A 78 22.28 14.29 9.39
CA HIS A 78 23.07 13.33 8.60
C HIS A 78 22.69 13.29 7.10
N THR A 79 21.54 13.84 6.72
CA THR A 79 21.15 14.01 5.32
C THR A 79 21.47 15.39 4.75
N ARG A 80 21.97 16.32 5.57
CA ARG A 80 22.18 17.74 5.20
C ARG A 80 23.59 18.26 5.50
N ASN A 81 24.16 17.86 6.61
CA ASN A 81 25.49 18.28 7.04
C ASN A 81 26.11 17.25 7.99
N LEU A 82 27.06 16.48 7.49
CA LEU A 82 27.65 15.35 8.23
C LEU A 82 28.42 15.80 9.46
N ILE A 83 29.10 16.96 9.43
CA ILE A 83 29.85 17.49 10.57
C ILE A 83 28.90 17.82 11.73
N LYS A 84 27.82 18.57 11.46
CA LYS A 84 26.81 18.85 12.49
C LYS A 84 26.15 17.58 13.04
N ALA A 85 25.87 16.60 12.18
CA ALA A 85 25.33 15.29 12.62
C ALA A 85 26.30 14.61 13.58
N GLN A 86 27.59 14.62 13.29
CA GLN A 86 28.62 14.07 14.13
C GLN A 86 28.73 14.82 15.48
N ASP A 87 28.63 16.13 15.49
CA ASP A 87 28.65 16.93 16.71
C ASP A 87 27.51 16.53 17.67
N PHE A 88 26.26 16.45 17.18
CA PHE A 88 25.12 16.01 17.99
C PHE A 88 25.27 14.57 18.49
N THR A 89 25.80 13.69 17.64
CA THR A 89 26.08 12.31 18.02
C THR A 89 27.13 12.22 19.13
N HIS A 90 28.21 12.97 19.03
CA HIS A 90 29.26 13.00 20.05
C HIS A 90 28.78 13.61 21.38
N ILE A 91 27.90 14.62 21.34
CA ILE A 91 27.23 15.13 22.55
C ILE A 91 26.40 14.01 23.19
N GLY A 92 25.58 13.29 22.41
CA GLY A 92 24.79 12.17 22.89
C GLY A 92 25.63 11.04 23.48
N LEU A 93 26.69 10.60 22.81
CA LEU A 93 27.61 9.57 23.28
C LEU A 93 28.31 9.95 24.59
N ARG A 94 28.72 11.21 24.73
CA ARG A 94 29.31 11.70 25.97
C ARG A 94 28.32 11.66 27.12
N LEU A 95 27.11 12.19 26.91
CA LEU A 95 26.07 12.20 27.95
C LEU A 95 25.63 10.81 28.37
N THR A 96 25.46 9.89 27.43
CA THR A 96 25.06 8.50 27.73
C THR A 96 26.14 7.77 28.53
N ARG A 97 27.43 8.00 28.24
CA ARG A 97 28.55 7.45 29.02
C ARG A 97 28.63 8.05 30.44
N GLU A 98 28.42 9.35 30.60
CA GLU A 98 28.34 10.03 31.89
C GLU A 98 27.19 9.45 32.76
N LYS A 99 26.04 9.19 32.11
CA LYS A 99 24.84 8.60 32.77
C LYS A 99 24.89 7.08 32.89
N LYS A 100 25.86 6.41 32.28
CA LYS A 100 26.02 4.95 32.21
C LYS A 100 24.81 4.26 31.55
N ASP A 101 24.17 4.93 30.58
CA ASP A 101 23.06 4.38 29.80
C ASP A 101 23.59 3.64 28.58
N THR A 102 23.78 2.33 28.72
CA THR A 102 24.34 1.48 27.65
C THR A 102 23.41 1.35 26.45
N LEU A 103 22.07 1.33 26.66
CA LEU A 103 21.11 1.22 25.60
C LEU A 103 21.18 2.46 24.65
N TRP A 104 21.15 3.65 25.25
CA TRP A 104 21.22 4.87 24.47
C TRP A 104 22.62 5.10 23.89
N GLU A 105 23.68 4.66 24.56
CA GLU A 105 25.01 4.65 23.93
C GLU A 105 25.00 3.82 22.65
N GLY A 106 24.41 2.60 22.68
CA GLY A 106 24.28 1.76 21.49
C GLY A 106 23.46 2.43 20.37
N ARG A 107 22.35 3.09 20.70
CA ARG A 107 21.54 3.81 19.70
C ARG A 107 22.27 4.98 19.06
N PHE A 108 23.05 5.74 19.83
CA PHE A 108 23.92 6.78 19.25
C PHE A 108 25.03 6.17 18.39
N GLN A 109 25.56 5.00 18.76
CA GLN A 109 26.52 4.28 17.92
C GLN A 109 25.91 3.85 16.58
N ILE A 110 24.61 3.48 16.51
CA ILE A 110 23.93 3.23 15.22
C ILE A 110 23.99 4.50 14.37
N THR A 111 23.60 5.64 14.92
CA THR A 111 23.63 6.93 14.20
C THR A 111 25.05 7.33 13.80
N GLU A 112 26.03 7.11 14.68
CA GLU A 112 27.44 7.32 14.38
C GLU A 112 27.92 6.45 13.22
N GLY A 113 27.54 5.17 13.22
CA GLY A 113 27.82 4.24 12.13
C GLY A 113 27.24 4.71 10.79
N ALA A 114 26.00 5.21 10.78
CA ALA A 114 25.37 5.78 9.60
C ALA A 114 26.07 7.05 9.10
N ILE A 115 26.55 7.90 9.99
CA ILE A 115 27.33 9.10 9.64
C ILE A 115 28.69 8.70 9.07
N LEU A 116 29.40 7.79 9.74
CA LEU A 116 30.72 7.29 9.29
C LEU A 116 30.63 6.61 7.92
N LEU A 117 29.56 5.86 7.67
CA LEU A 117 29.26 5.27 6.37
C LEU A 117 29.16 6.36 5.28
N ARG A 118 28.43 7.44 5.54
CA ARG A 118 28.31 8.56 4.59
C ARG A 118 29.61 9.37 4.43
N MET A 119 30.46 9.34 5.43
CA MET A 119 31.82 9.89 5.37
C MET A 119 32.82 8.92 4.71
N GLU A 120 32.36 7.79 4.18
CA GLU A 120 33.15 6.71 3.57
C GLU A 120 34.21 6.08 4.50
N LYS A 121 34.06 6.26 5.81
CA LYS A 121 34.90 5.62 6.83
C LYS A 121 34.39 4.22 7.15
N LEU A 122 34.38 3.33 6.14
CA LEU A 122 33.68 2.06 6.16
C LEU A 122 34.10 1.11 7.26
N ASP A 123 35.42 1.02 7.57
CA ASP A 123 35.92 0.14 8.65
C ASP A 123 35.55 0.68 10.02
N SER A 124 35.59 1.99 10.20
CA SER A 124 35.14 2.63 11.43
C SER A 124 33.63 2.48 11.62
N ALA A 125 32.85 2.65 10.57
CA ALA A 125 31.40 2.43 10.57
C ALA A 125 31.08 1.01 11.02
N ARG A 126 31.71 -0.01 10.39
CA ARG A 126 31.54 -1.41 10.75
C ARG A 126 31.84 -1.66 12.21
N PHE A 127 33.00 -1.20 12.69
CA PHE A 127 33.42 -1.41 14.09
C PHE A 127 32.43 -0.83 15.09
N VAL A 128 31.96 0.39 14.85
CA VAL A 128 31.00 1.07 15.72
C VAL A 128 29.63 0.34 15.70
N LEU A 129 29.17 -0.08 14.54
CA LEU A 129 27.90 -0.81 14.38
C LEU A 129 27.97 -2.20 15.07
N GLU A 130 29.05 -2.97 14.89
CA GLU A 130 29.24 -4.25 15.56
C GLU A 130 29.30 -4.07 17.11
N SER A 131 29.92 -2.98 17.59
CA SER A 131 29.90 -2.63 19.02
C SER A 131 28.47 -2.29 19.53
N ALA A 132 27.68 -1.62 18.72
CA ALA A 132 26.30 -1.25 19.04
C ALA A 132 25.39 -2.49 19.22
N MET A 133 25.60 -3.56 18.47
CA MET A 133 24.77 -4.80 18.54
C MET A 133 24.68 -5.37 19.95
N GLN A 134 25.74 -5.23 20.75
CA GLN A 134 25.81 -5.75 22.13
C GLN A 134 25.09 -4.88 23.17
N LYS A 135 24.64 -3.68 22.78
CA LYS A 135 24.12 -2.67 23.69
C LYS A 135 22.63 -2.37 23.46
N VAL A 136 22.10 -2.75 22.32
CA VAL A 136 20.74 -2.39 21.89
C VAL A 136 19.75 -3.52 22.11
N LEU A 137 18.46 -3.20 21.95
CA LEU A 137 17.39 -4.19 21.98
C LEU A 137 17.23 -4.85 20.60
N GLU A 138 16.66 -6.04 20.58
CA GLU A 138 16.39 -6.80 19.34
C GLU A 138 15.66 -5.97 18.28
N LYS A 139 14.70 -5.14 18.67
CA LYS A 139 13.98 -4.24 17.77
C LYS A 139 14.84 -3.14 17.12
N ASP A 140 16.03 -2.86 17.65
CA ASP A 140 16.95 -1.87 17.09
C ASP A 140 17.94 -2.53 16.09
N LEU A 141 18.06 -3.89 16.10
CA LEU A 141 18.97 -4.65 15.23
C LEU A 141 18.73 -4.45 13.71
N PRO A 142 17.48 -4.36 13.20
CA PRO A 142 17.27 -4.11 11.79
C PRO A 142 18.00 -2.85 11.27
N LEU A 143 18.05 -1.78 12.08
CA LEU A 143 18.77 -0.55 11.72
C LEU A 143 20.28 -0.78 11.60
N ILE A 144 20.86 -1.61 12.48
CA ILE A 144 22.28 -1.96 12.43
C ILE A 144 22.56 -2.79 11.18
N TYR A 145 21.75 -3.81 10.92
CA TYR A 145 21.92 -4.69 9.78
C TYR A 145 21.83 -3.91 8.46
N THR A 146 20.85 -3.02 8.31
CA THR A 146 20.76 -2.14 7.14
C THR A 146 22.06 -1.35 6.92
N GLN A 147 22.62 -0.72 7.97
CA GLN A 147 23.85 0.05 7.84
C GLN A 147 25.06 -0.84 7.55
N LEU A 148 25.15 -2.03 8.14
CA LEU A 148 26.18 -3.02 7.82
C LEU A 148 26.05 -3.54 6.37
N GLY A 149 24.83 -3.74 5.89
CA GLY A 149 24.55 -4.08 4.49
C GLY A 149 25.15 -3.04 3.55
N TYR A 150 24.93 -1.76 3.80
CA TYR A 150 25.53 -0.67 3.02
C TYR A 150 27.06 -0.64 3.12
N VAL A 151 27.65 -0.94 4.28
CA VAL A 151 29.11 -1.07 4.40
C VAL A 151 29.66 -2.14 3.50
N TYR A 152 29.01 -3.32 3.45
CA TYR A 152 29.48 -4.42 2.57
C TYR A 152 29.21 -4.12 1.10
N GLU A 153 28.10 -3.51 0.78
CA GLU A 153 27.78 -3.05 -0.58
C GLU A 153 28.83 -2.07 -1.10
N ARG A 154 29.23 -1.06 -0.29
CA ARG A 154 30.29 -0.10 -0.62
C ARG A 154 31.66 -0.76 -0.79
N LYS A 155 31.92 -1.85 -0.08
CA LYS A 155 33.13 -2.66 -0.24
C LYS A 155 33.08 -3.64 -1.41
N GLY A 156 32.05 -3.58 -2.25
CA GLY A 156 31.87 -4.47 -3.40
C GLY A 156 31.50 -5.91 -3.03
N LYS A 157 31.17 -6.18 -1.75
CA LYS A 157 30.79 -7.53 -1.25
C LYS A 157 29.27 -7.70 -1.31
N LEU A 158 28.74 -7.77 -2.56
CA LEU A 158 27.28 -7.82 -2.80
C LEU A 158 26.63 -9.08 -2.22
N ASP A 159 27.35 -10.19 -2.16
CA ASP A 159 26.92 -11.43 -1.51
C ASP A 159 26.61 -11.21 -0.02
N LYS A 160 27.57 -10.63 0.73
CA LYS A 160 27.37 -10.32 2.15
C LYS A 160 26.30 -9.27 2.40
N ALA A 161 26.20 -8.28 1.52
CA ALA A 161 25.12 -7.31 1.60
C ALA A 161 23.75 -7.96 1.43
N ALA A 162 23.64 -8.94 0.50
CA ALA A 162 22.41 -9.70 0.31
C ALA A 162 22.06 -10.59 1.51
N ASP A 163 23.06 -11.29 2.11
CA ASP A 163 22.86 -12.07 3.35
C ASP A 163 22.23 -11.21 4.43
N ILE A 164 22.82 -10.05 4.69
CA ILE A 164 22.34 -9.12 5.73
C ILE A 164 20.96 -8.58 5.41
N ALA A 165 20.67 -8.26 4.15
CA ALA A 165 19.33 -7.82 3.76
C ALA A 165 18.29 -8.93 3.97
N MET A 166 18.63 -10.19 3.71
CA MET A 166 17.77 -11.34 3.99
C MET A 166 17.57 -11.56 5.49
N GLU A 167 18.63 -11.44 6.32
CA GLU A 167 18.52 -11.50 7.77
C GLU A 167 17.62 -10.37 8.30
N THR A 168 17.77 -9.16 7.76
CA THR A 168 16.93 -8.00 8.12
C THR A 168 15.47 -8.27 7.77
N LEU A 169 15.19 -8.86 6.61
CA LEU A 169 13.85 -9.21 6.18
C LEU A 169 13.21 -10.26 7.11
N GLN A 170 13.95 -11.32 7.46
CA GLN A 170 13.49 -12.36 8.37
C GLN A 170 13.23 -11.81 9.77
N LEU A 171 14.15 -10.99 10.31
CA LEU A 171 13.98 -10.36 11.61
C LEU A 171 12.81 -9.39 11.61
N GLY A 172 12.63 -8.61 10.53
CA GLY A 172 11.49 -7.71 10.34
C GLY A 172 10.14 -8.45 10.38
N ASP A 173 10.07 -9.62 9.74
CA ASP A 173 8.87 -10.47 9.77
C ASP A 173 8.60 -11.02 11.18
N GLN A 174 9.62 -11.49 11.88
CA GLN A 174 9.52 -11.96 13.27
C GLN A 174 9.03 -10.87 14.23
N LEU A 175 9.57 -9.67 14.09
CA LEU A 175 9.22 -8.50 14.90
C LEU A 175 7.91 -7.82 14.43
N LYS A 176 7.37 -8.22 13.28
CA LYS A 176 6.24 -7.55 12.57
C LYS A 176 6.54 -6.08 12.28
N ASP A 177 7.80 -5.78 12.01
CA ASP A 177 8.29 -4.45 11.65
C ASP A 177 8.23 -4.25 10.13
N LYS A 178 7.14 -3.66 9.65
CA LYS A 178 6.94 -3.36 8.23
C LYS A 178 8.01 -2.44 7.65
N ARG A 179 8.58 -1.53 8.45
CA ARG A 179 9.68 -0.65 8.00
C ARG A 179 10.93 -1.47 7.72
N ALA A 180 11.33 -2.32 8.66
CA ALA A 180 12.50 -3.19 8.48
C ALA A 180 12.35 -4.10 7.26
N MET A 181 11.17 -4.69 7.06
CA MET A 181 10.87 -5.50 5.86
C MET A 181 10.96 -4.68 4.57
N ALA A 182 10.38 -3.47 4.56
CA ALA A 182 10.39 -2.60 3.40
C ALA A 182 11.82 -2.17 3.02
N VAL A 183 12.63 -1.76 4.02
CA VAL A 183 14.04 -1.39 3.81
C VAL A 183 14.84 -2.58 3.27
N ALA A 184 14.71 -3.76 3.85
CA ALA A 184 15.40 -4.97 3.40
C ALA A 184 15.05 -5.33 1.94
N LEU A 185 13.77 -5.24 1.56
CA LEU A 185 13.33 -5.45 0.18
C LEU A 185 13.88 -4.38 -0.77
N SER A 186 13.97 -3.12 -0.34
CA SER A 186 14.59 -2.03 -1.09
C SER A 186 16.09 -2.28 -1.31
N ASP A 187 16.80 -2.74 -0.27
CA ASP A 187 18.22 -3.08 -0.34
C ASP A 187 18.46 -4.24 -1.32
N LEU A 188 17.65 -5.29 -1.24
CA LEU A 188 17.70 -6.41 -2.20
C LEU A 188 17.43 -5.93 -3.64
N SER A 189 16.45 -5.03 -3.82
CA SER A 189 16.17 -4.41 -5.11
C SER A 189 17.41 -3.71 -5.68
N ASN A 190 18.09 -2.90 -4.88
CA ASN A 190 19.31 -2.19 -5.27
C ASN A 190 20.46 -3.17 -5.61
N ILE A 191 20.63 -4.25 -4.84
CA ILE A 191 21.64 -5.28 -5.10
C ILE A 191 21.35 -6.00 -6.43
N PHE A 192 20.11 -6.42 -6.68
CA PHE A 192 19.73 -7.04 -7.96
C PHE A 192 19.90 -6.09 -9.14
N TRP A 193 19.59 -4.80 -8.95
CA TRP A 193 19.84 -3.78 -9.97
C TRP A 193 21.34 -3.70 -10.32
N LYS A 194 22.22 -3.69 -9.32
CA LYS A 194 23.69 -3.70 -9.52
C LYS A 194 24.18 -4.96 -10.25
N GLN A 195 23.47 -6.06 -10.12
CA GLN A 195 23.74 -7.30 -10.86
C GLN A 195 23.09 -7.36 -12.25
N SER A 196 22.47 -6.28 -12.71
CA SER A 196 21.73 -6.21 -13.98
C SER A 196 20.54 -7.18 -14.07
N ARG A 197 19.95 -7.58 -12.93
CA ARG A 197 18.74 -8.41 -12.84
C ARG A 197 17.51 -7.50 -12.64
N TYR A 198 17.22 -6.71 -13.64
CA TYR A 198 16.34 -5.54 -13.52
C TYR A 198 14.88 -5.88 -13.22
N GLU A 199 14.33 -6.95 -13.81
CA GLU A 199 12.95 -7.39 -13.55
C GLU A 199 12.79 -7.84 -12.09
N LYS A 200 13.79 -8.58 -11.57
CA LYS A 200 13.77 -9.00 -10.17
C LYS A 200 13.95 -7.82 -9.22
N ALA A 201 14.86 -6.92 -9.54
CA ALA A 201 15.05 -5.68 -8.80
C ALA A 201 13.73 -4.89 -8.71
N LEU A 202 13.01 -4.74 -9.83
CA LEU A 202 11.72 -4.06 -9.87
C LEU A 202 10.66 -4.76 -9.00
N GLU A 203 10.59 -6.10 -9.05
CA GLU A 203 9.66 -6.88 -8.22
C GLU A 203 9.86 -6.58 -6.72
N TYR A 204 11.11 -6.64 -6.23
CA TYR A 204 11.42 -6.36 -4.83
C TYR A 204 11.18 -4.89 -4.46
N GLY A 205 11.56 -3.96 -5.33
CA GLY A 205 11.32 -2.54 -5.14
C GLY A 205 9.83 -2.17 -5.01
N LEU A 206 8.98 -2.74 -5.85
CA LEU A 206 7.53 -2.53 -5.78
C LEU A 206 6.92 -3.15 -4.52
N LYS A 207 7.40 -4.33 -4.08
CA LYS A 207 7.00 -4.92 -2.78
C LYS A 207 7.40 -3.99 -1.62
N ALA A 208 8.61 -3.40 -1.65
CA ALA A 208 9.06 -2.44 -0.65
C ALA A 208 8.18 -1.20 -0.60
N LEU A 209 7.88 -0.59 -1.76
CA LEU A 209 7.00 0.59 -1.84
C LEU A 209 5.61 0.31 -1.25
N SER A 210 5.01 -0.84 -1.56
CA SER A 210 3.70 -1.22 -1.01
C SER A 210 3.71 -1.24 0.53
N LEU A 211 4.78 -1.74 1.16
CA LEU A 211 4.92 -1.74 2.62
C LEU A 211 5.14 -0.34 3.19
N PHE A 212 5.88 0.53 2.50
CA PHE A 212 6.05 1.93 2.91
C PHE A 212 4.76 2.72 2.79
N GLU A 213 4.01 2.54 1.70
CA GLU A 213 2.72 3.20 1.49
C GLU A 213 1.69 2.82 2.56
N GLU A 214 1.69 1.57 3.02
CA GLU A 214 0.85 1.13 4.16
C GLU A 214 1.21 1.86 5.47
N ARG A 215 2.45 2.35 5.63
CA ARG A 215 2.83 3.19 6.79
C ARG A 215 2.31 4.62 6.69
N GLY A 216 2.15 5.14 5.48
CA GLY A 216 1.69 6.50 5.22
C GLY A 216 2.69 7.60 5.66
N ILE A 217 3.99 7.29 5.71
CA ILE A 217 5.06 8.21 6.13
C ILE A 217 6.08 8.33 5.00
N ASN A 218 6.32 9.56 4.54
CA ASN A 218 7.31 9.88 3.52
C ASN A 218 8.67 10.16 4.17
N ASP A 219 9.34 9.12 4.62
CA ASP A 219 10.67 9.22 5.23
C ASP A 219 11.80 9.02 4.20
N LEU A 220 13.05 9.07 4.70
CA LEU A 220 14.24 8.92 3.87
C LEU A 220 14.31 7.58 3.14
N ASP A 221 13.83 6.51 3.78
CA ASP A 221 13.90 5.16 3.23
C ASP A 221 12.86 4.97 2.10
N TYR A 222 11.66 5.57 2.26
CA TYR A 222 10.64 5.62 1.20
C TYR A 222 11.15 6.38 -0.04
N ASP A 223 11.74 7.57 0.18
CA ASP A 223 12.33 8.38 -0.88
C ASP A 223 13.44 7.62 -1.62
N PHE A 224 14.35 6.97 -0.89
CA PHE A 224 15.40 6.13 -1.48
C PHE A 224 14.79 4.98 -2.31
N THR A 225 13.72 4.36 -1.84
CA THR A 225 13.06 3.26 -2.57
C THR A 225 12.44 3.73 -3.87
N LEU A 226 11.84 4.93 -3.91
CA LEU A 226 11.37 5.55 -5.16
C LEU A 226 12.50 5.71 -6.17
N TYR A 227 13.66 6.19 -5.73
CA TYR A 227 14.87 6.29 -6.54
C TYR A 227 15.31 4.92 -7.10
N VAL A 228 15.35 3.88 -6.27
CA VAL A 228 15.75 2.52 -6.68
C VAL A 228 14.78 1.98 -7.74
N VAL A 229 13.48 2.10 -7.52
CA VAL A 229 12.44 1.66 -8.46
C VAL A 229 12.52 2.45 -9.77
N GLY A 230 12.73 3.77 -9.70
CA GLY A 230 12.97 4.59 -10.88
C GLY A 230 14.15 4.11 -11.72
N ASN A 231 15.25 3.72 -11.07
CA ASN A 231 16.42 3.14 -11.78
C ASN A 231 16.14 1.75 -12.39
N CYS A 232 15.30 0.95 -11.75
CA CYS A 232 14.86 -0.33 -12.34
C CYS A 232 14.05 -0.08 -13.62
N TYR A 233 13.13 0.87 -13.60
CA TYR A 233 12.36 1.23 -14.79
C TYR A 233 13.25 1.83 -15.89
N LEU A 234 14.20 2.69 -15.53
CA LEU A 234 15.18 3.24 -16.48
C LEU A 234 16.00 2.14 -17.15
N ALA A 235 16.46 1.16 -16.38
CA ALA A 235 17.23 0.03 -16.90
C ALA A 235 16.41 -0.94 -17.78
N LEU A 236 15.07 -0.91 -17.66
CA LEU A 236 14.11 -1.65 -18.48
C LEU A 236 13.57 -0.82 -19.67
N ASP A 237 14.20 0.30 -20.00
CA ASP A 237 13.79 1.26 -21.06
C ASP A 237 12.37 1.84 -20.90
N LYS A 238 11.82 1.82 -19.67
CA LYS A 238 10.51 2.37 -19.31
C LYS A 238 10.67 3.81 -18.79
N HIS A 239 10.94 4.73 -19.71
CA HIS A 239 11.40 6.08 -19.40
C HIS A 239 10.32 6.96 -18.74
N GLU A 240 9.03 6.80 -19.09
CA GLU A 240 7.94 7.58 -18.48
C GLU A 240 7.73 7.18 -17.02
N GLU A 241 7.72 5.88 -16.74
CA GLU A 241 7.61 5.38 -15.38
C GLU A 241 8.84 5.81 -14.54
N ALA A 242 10.06 5.69 -15.10
CA ALA A 242 11.27 6.15 -14.43
C ALA A 242 11.19 7.63 -14.06
N LEU A 243 10.75 8.50 -14.99
CA LEU A 243 10.57 9.92 -14.75
C LEU A 243 9.59 10.20 -13.61
N ASN A 244 8.42 9.55 -13.60
CA ASN A 244 7.42 9.72 -12.55
C ASN A 244 7.99 9.40 -11.15
N TYR A 245 8.74 8.30 -11.01
CA TYR A 245 9.37 7.92 -9.75
C TYR A 245 10.47 8.90 -9.33
N PHE A 246 11.28 9.39 -10.27
CA PHE A 246 12.33 10.37 -9.99
C PHE A 246 11.74 11.73 -9.60
N GLU A 247 10.71 12.23 -10.28
CA GLU A 247 10.03 13.48 -9.93
C GLU A 247 9.38 13.39 -8.54
N HIS A 248 8.78 12.24 -8.21
CA HIS A 248 8.23 12.02 -6.87
C HIS A 248 9.33 12.05 -5.80
N SER A 249 10.46 11.35 -6.01
CA SER A 249 11.60 11.37 -5.12
C SER A 249 12.20 12.80 -4.99
N ILE A 250 12.37 13.54 -6.10
CA ILE A 250 12.84 14.95 -6.06
C ILE A 250 11.90 15.81 -5.21
N SER A 251 10.59 15.69 -5.39
CA SER A 251 9.59 16.44 -4.62
C SER A 251 9.70 16.19 -3.12
N ILE A 252 9.91 14.93 -2.71
CA ILE A 252 10.11 14.55 -1.30
C ILE A 252 11.48 15.08 -0.81
N GLY A 253 12.54 14.80 -1.55
CA GLY A 253 13.90 15.20 -1.21
C GLY A 253 14.05 16.71 -1.03
N GLU A 254 13.47 17.53 -1.91
CA GLU A 254 13.49 18.99 -1.80
C GLU A 254 12.65 19.50 -0.62
N ARG A 255 11.45 18.91 -0.43
CA ARG A 255 10.58 19.26 0.69
C ARG A 255 11.22 19.00 2.04
N TYR A 256 11.92 17.88 2.19
CA TYR A 256 12.45 17.43 3.47
C TYR A 256 13.97 17.58 3.61
N GLY A 257 14.66 17.97 2.54
CA GLY A 257 16.11 18.21 2.53
C GLY A 257 16.94 16.93 2.59
N PHE A 258 16.57 15.90 1.84
CA PHE A 258 17.34 14.66 1.72
C PHE A 258 18.42 14.79 0.65
N TYR A 259 19.49 15.57 0.95
CA TYR A 259 20.50 15.95 -0.04
C TYR A 259 21.24 14.75 -0.65
N ASN A 260 21.43 13.66 0.11
CA ASN A 260 21.98 12.42 -0.42
C ASN A 260 21.09 11.83 -1.52
N ASN A 261 19.78 11.65 -1.25
CA ASN A 261 18.85 11.09 -2.22
C ASN A 261 18.68 12.04 -3.42
N LEU A 262 18.63 13.35 -3.18
CA LEU A 262 18.57 14.34 -4.26
C LEU A 262 19.77 14.23 -5.20
N SER A 263 21.01 14.11 -4.67
CA SER A 263 22.19 13.89 -5.50
C SER A 263 22.04 12.60 -6.32
N ASP A 264 21.60 11.51 -5.71
CA ASP A 264 21.38 10.23 -6.36
C ASP A 264 20.37 10.31 -7.51
N VAL A 265 19.21 10.91 -7.25
CA VAL A 265 18.15 11.04 -8.26
C VAL A 265 18.57 11.93 -9.41
N TYR A 266 19.24 13.06 -9.13
CA TYR A 266 19.73 13.93 -10.19
C TYR A 266 20.82 13.27 -11.04
N ILE A 267 21.66 12.38 -10.47
CA ILE A 267 22.59 11.54 -11.25
C ILE A 267 21.79 10.64 -12.21
N SER A 268 20.68 10.04 -11.77
CA SER A 268 19.83 9.20 -12.63
C SER A 268 19.08 10.03 -13.68
N MET A 269 18.67 11.25 -13.33
CA MET A 269 18.08 12.21 -14.28
C MET A 269 19.06 12.62 -15.39
N VAL A 270 20.37 12.71 -15.12
CA VAL A 270 21.37 12.89 -16.18
C VAL A 270 21.27 11.76 -17.19
N ASN A 271 21.23 10.51 -16.72
CA ASN A 271 21.15 9.35 -17.60
C ASN A 271 19.84 9.31 -18.39
N LEU A 272 18.68 9.53 -17.71
CA LEU A 272 17.36 9.54 -18.34
C LEU A 272 17.28 10.62 -19.45
N ASN A 273 17.68 11.86 -19.12
CA ASN A 273 17.62 12.96 -20.08
C ASN A 273 18.62 12.78 -21.23
N ALA A 274 19.79 12.19 -20.98
CA ALA A 274 20.74 11.82 -22.03
C ALA A 274 20.13 10.78 -23.00
N TYR A 275 19.43 9.76 -22.48
CA TYR A 275 18.71 8.76 -23.28
C TYR A 275 17.63 9.41 -24.15
N LEU A 276 16.91 10.39 -23.61
CA LEU A 276 15.87 11.14 -24.31
C LEU A 276 16.43 12.22 -25.26
N ASN A 277 17.77 12.33 -25.38
CA ASN A 277 18.49 13.38 -26.13
C ASN A 277 18.19 14.82 -25.65
N LYS A 278 17.76 14.97 -24.39
CA LYS A 278 17.53 16.25 -23.72
C LYS A 278 18.81 16.69 -23.00
N PHE A 279 19.81 17.10 -23.79
CA PHE A 279 21.16 17.34 -23.25
C PHE A 279 21.26 18.56 -22.32
N GLU A 280 20.46 19.60 -22.53
CA GLU A 280 20.43 20.78 -21.65
C GLU A 280 19.87 20.39 -20.27
N GLU A 281 18.78 19.63 -20.23
CA GLU A 281 18.18 19.12 -19.00
C GLU A 281 19.13 18.12 -18.29
N ALA A 282 19.89 17.34 -19.05
CA ALA A 282 20.89 16.42 -18.50
C ALA A 282 22.05 17.19 -17.84
N GLU A 283 22.56 18.27 -18.47
CA GLU A 283 23.59 19.14 -17.90
C GLU A 283 23.09 19.80 -16.60
N ALA A 284 21.88 20.38 -16.62
CA ALA A 284 21.25 20.98 -15.44
C ALA A 284 21.07 19.97 -14.29
N ALA A 285 20.71 18.73 -14.61
CA ALA A 285 20.62 17.64 -13.62
C ALA A 285 22.02 17.33 -13.04
N GLY A 286 23.06 17.29 -13.85
CA GLY A 286 24.45 17.11 -13.41
C GLY A 286 24.91 18.20 -12.44
N GLU A 287 24.60 19.46 -12.73
CA GLU A 287 24.89 20.59 -11.84
C GLU A 287 24.17 20.46 -10.49
N ASN A 288 22.88 20.05 -10.51
CA ASN A 288 22.14 19.81 -9.28
C ASN A 288 22.71 18.62 -8.48
N ALA A 289 23.15 17.55 -9.13
CA ALA A 289 23.80 16.43 -8.47
C ALA A 289 25.06 16.88 -7.71
N VAL A 290 25.93 17.67 -8.37
CA VAL A 290 27.13 18.24 -7.76
C VAL A 290 26.79 19.23 -6.62
N LYS A 291 25.75 20.05 -6.81
CA LYS A 291 25.27 21.00 -5.78
C LYS A 291 24.90 20.29 -4.49
N TYR A 292 24.07 19.25 -4.57
CA TYR A 292 23.61 18.53 -3.37
C TYR A 292 24.72 17.68 -2.75
N ALA A 293 25.61 17.10 -3.54
CA ALA A 293 26.81 16.42 -3.04
C ALA A 293 27.71 17.37 -2.24
N ASN A 294 27.94 18.61 -2.75
CA ASN A 294 28.72 19.66 -2.06
C ASN A 294 28.02 20.12 -0.77
N LEU A 295 26.69 20.33 -0.78
CA LEU A 295 25.95 20.76 0.40
C LEU A 295 26.06 19.75 1.55
N LEU A 296 26.13 18.46 1.22
CA LEU A 296 26.31 17.38 2.19
C LEU A 296 27.78 17.17 2.60
N ASP A 297 28.72 17.69 1.84
CA ASP A 297 30.17 17.44 1.97
C ASP A 297 30.47 15.92 1.85
N ASN A 298 29.92 15.30 0.80
CA ASN A 298 29.98 13.85 0.58
C ASN A 298 30.78 13.51 -0.68
N ASN A 299 32.01 13.02 -0.49
CA ASN A 299 32.91 12.67 -1.57
C ASN A 299 32.39 11.50 -2.44
N PHE A 300 31.66 10.56 -1.86
CA PHE A 300 31.06 9.48 -2.64
C PHE A 300 30.01 9.99 -3.63
N MET A 301 29.12 10.89 -3.20
CA MET A 301 28.14 11.50 -4.10
C MET A 301 28.81 12.39 -5.15
N MET A 302 29.87 13.10 -4.74
CA MET A 302 30.66 13.95 -5.64
C MET A 302 31.33 13.14 -6.75
N MET A 303 31.94 12.01 -6.39
CA MET A 303 32.54 11.06 -7.34
C MET A 303 31.50 10.56 -8.37
N ARG A 304 30.33 10.16 -7.90
CA ARG A 304 29.25 9.65 -8.76
C ARG A 304 28.66 10.74 -9.67
N ALA A 305 28.52 11.96 -9.16
CA ALA A 305 28.07 13.10 -9.97
C ALA A 305 29.06 13.38 -11.12
N TRP A 306 30.37 13.41 -10.84
CA TRP A 306 31.38 13.59 -11.87
C TRP A 306 31.45 12.44 -12.87
N LEU A 307 31.26 11.20 -12.42
CA LEU A 307 31.12 10.03 -13.30
C LEU A 307 29.93 10.21 -14.27
N SER A 308 28.78 10.63 -13.78
CA SER A 308 27.59 10.84 -14.59
C SER A 308 27.79 11.98 -15.62
N ILE A 309 28.38 13.08 -15.20
CA ILE A 309 28.73 14.21 -16.09
C ILE A 309 29.72 13.77 -17.16
N GLY A 310 30.75 13.02 -16.79
CA GLY A 310 31.72 12.51 -17.76
C GLY A 310 31.11 11.55 -18.79
N LYS A 311 30.18 10.70 -18.35
CA LYS A 311 29.42 9.84 -19.28
C LYS A 311 28.55 10.66 -20.24
N LEU A 312 27.87 11.70 -19.75
CA LEU A 312 27.07 12.62 -20.58
C LEU A 312 27.96 13.31 -21.61
N GLN A 313 29.11 13.85 -21.19
CA GLN A 313 30.06 14.53 -22.08
C GLN A 313 30.61 13.58 -23.17
N ASN A 314 30.84 12.30 -22.85
CA ASN A 314 31.17 11.27 -23.84
C ASN A 314 30.07 11.13 -24.90
N LEU A 315 28.82 11.06 -24.48
CA LEU A 315 27.66 10.98 -25.41
C LEU A 315 27.54 12.20 -26.29
N GLN A 316 27.90 13.39 -25.79
CA GLN A 316 27.90 14.63 -26.54
C GLN A 316 29.10 14.78 -27.47
N GLY A 317 30.08 13.87 -27.45
CA GLY A 317 31.33 14.00 -28.19
C GLY A 317 32.34 15.03 -27.60
N LYS A 318 32.09 15.52 -26.38
CA LYS A 318 32.96 16.45 -25.65
C LYS A 318 34.07 15.69 -24.90
N TYR A 319 34.90 14.93 -25.63
CA TYR A 319 35.82 13.92 -25.08
C TYR A 319 36.84 14.49 -24.12
N ILE A 320 37.41 15.70 -24.37
CA ILE A 320 38.36 16.34 -23.48
C ILE A 320 37.74 16.63 -22.11
N SER A 321 36.57 17.26 -22.09
CA SER A 321 35.84 17.55 -20.86
C SER A 321 35.40 16.25 -20.16
N ALA A 322 35.04 15.21 -20.91
CA ALA A 322 34.71 13.90 -20.38
C ALA A 322 35.91 13.27 -19.62
N ILE A 323 37.11 13.34 -20.21
CA ILE A 323 38.35 12.87 -19.57
C ILE A 323 38.56 13.60 -18.24
N GLU A 324 38.51 14.94 -18.23
CA GLU A 324 38.70 15.75 -17.03
C GLU A 324 37.69 15.38 -15.93
N SER A 325 36.41 15.22 -16.28
CA SER A 325 35.35 14.87 -15.32
C SER A 325 35.54 13.45 -14.76
N LEU A 326 35.90 12.47 -15.62
CA LEU A 326 36.12 11.09 -15.23
C LEU A 326 37.37 10.90 -14.40
N GLU A 327 38.47 11.59 -14.74
CA GLU A 327 39.70 11.60 -13.93
C GLU A 327 39.43 12.20 -12.55
N LYS A 328 38.65 13.29 -12.46
CA LYS A 328 38.21 13.84 -11.18
C LYS A 328 37.39 12.86 -10.35
N SER A 329 36.46 12.12 -10.99
CA SER A 329 35.70 11.08 -10.33
C SER A 329 36.60 9.96 -9.78
N ILE A 330 37.55 9.48 -10.58
CA ILE A 330 38.50 8.42 -10.21
C ILE A 330 39.42 8.90 -9.08
N HIS A 331 39.94 10.15 -9.17
CA HIS A 331 40.82 10.72 -8.15
C HIS A 331 40.10 10.74 -6.77
N ILE A 332 38.90 11.27 -6.70
CA ILE A 332 38.12 11.28 -5.47
C ILE A 332 37.93 9.86 -4.92
N ALA A 333 37.58 8.88 -5.79
CA ALA A 333 37.35 7.52 -5.37
C ALA A 333 38.60 6.84 -4.81
N THR A 334 39.76 7.02 -5.46
CA THR A 334 41.00 6.31 -5.10
C THR A 334 41.69 6.89 -3.87
N GLU A 335 41.56 8.17 -3.61
CA GLU A 335 42.17 8.80 -2.42
C GLU A 335 41.34 8.58 -1.15
N ASP A 336 40.00 8.63 -1.26
CA ASP A 336 39.15 8.62 -0.08
C ASP A 336 38.65 7.23 0.32
N PHE A 337 38.23 6.37 -0.61
CA PHE A 337 37.49 5.15 -0.23
C PHE A 337 37.48 3.97 -1.21
N GLY A 338 37.69 4.18 -2.51
CA GLY A 338 37.86 3.09 -3.48
C GLY A 338 36.61 2.24 -3.75
N ASP A 339 35.43 2.83 -3.95
CA ASP A 339 34.22 2.06 -4.34
C ASP A 339 34.43 1.38 -5.70
N GLN A 340 34.61 0.06 -5.67
CA GLN A 340 34.96 -0.73 -6.85
C GLN A 340 33.87 -0.72 -7.92
N PHE A 341 32.57 -0.65 -7.53
CA PHE A 341 31.47 -0.67 -8.50
C PHE A 341 31.46 0.57 -9.39
N TYR A 342 31.57 1.76 -8.79
CA TYR A 342 31.59 3.00 -9.55
C TYR A 342 32.95 3.29 -10.19
N LEU A 343 34.06 2.88 -9.56
CA LEU A 343 35.40 2.91 -10.18
C LEU A 343 35.43 2.08 -11.47
N ASN A 344 34.87 0.89 -11.46
CA ASN A 344 34.76 0.06 -12.66
C ASN A 344 34.06 0.80 -13.80
N GLN A 345 32.92 1.46 -13.51
CA GLN A 345 32.19 2.26 -14.49
C GLN A 345 32.97 3.51 -14.96
N ALA A 346 33.71 4.12 -14.05
CA ALA A 346 34.49 5.31 -14.38
C ALA A 346 35.66 4.96 -15.35
N TYR A 347 36.36 3.85 -15.09
CA TYR A 347 37.42 3.39 -15.99
C TYR A 347 36.89 2.93 -17.34
N GLU A 348 35.71 2.30 -17.41
CA GLU A 348 35.06 1.99 -18.69
C GLU A 348 34.75 3.25 -19.49
N ALA A 349 34.14 4.25 -18.85
CA ALA A 349 33.79 5.50 -19.50
C ALA A 349 35.04 6.29 -19.92
N LEU A 350 36.08 6.30 -19.08
CA LEU A 350 37.38 6.93 -19.37
C LEU A 350 38.07 6.27 -20.54
N GLY A 351 38.07 4.93 -20.58
CA GLY A 351 38.62 4.19 -21.72
C GLY A 351 37.94 4.54 -23.03
N LYS A 352 36.59 4.68 -23.02
CA LYS A 352 35.82 5.17 -24.17
C LYS A 352 36.18 6.60 -24.57
N ALA A 353 36.31 7.51 -23.58
CA ALA A 353 36.69 8.90 -23.83
C ALA A 353 38.09 9.01 -24.47
N TYR A 354 39.07 8.34 -23.90
CA TYR A 354 40.42 8.30 -24.46
C TYR A 354 40.48 7.70 -25.86
N ALA A 355 39.82 6.59 -26.09
CA ALA A 355 39.75 5.94 -27.40
C ALA A 355 39.14 6.88 -28.46
N SER A 356 38.04 7.56 -28.13
CA SER A 356 37.36 8.51 -29.01
C SER A 356 38.19 9.80 -29.24
N ASN A 357 39.06 10.17 -28.29
CA ASN A 357 40.00 11.27 -28.41
C ASN A 357 41.35 10.87 -29.03
N HIS A 358 41.46 9.63 -29.59
CA HIS A 358 42.66 9.07 -30.19
C HIS A 358 43.84 8.84 -29.23
N ASN A 359 43.65 8.86 -27.95
CA ASN A 359 44.63 8.57 -26.90
C ASN A 359 44.65 7.08 -26.58
N TYR A 360 45.07 6.23 -27.51
CA TYR A 360 44.92 4.77 -27.43
C TYR A 360 45.74 4.10 -26.32
N ARG A 361 46.85 4.70 -25.89
CA ARG A 361 47.67 4.17 -24.80
C ARG A 361 46.93 4.31 -23.46
N GLU A 362 46.42 5.46 -23.20
CA GLU A 362 45.64 5.80 -22.00
C GLU A 362 44.33 5.01 -22.00
N ALA A 363 43.68 4.88 -23.17
CA ALA A 363 42.49 4.03 -23.32
C ALA A 363 42.77 2.55 -22.93
N TYR A 364 43.88 1.99 -23.38
CA TYR A 364 44.28 0.63 -22.99
C TYR A 364 44.47 0.52 -21.47
N GLN A 365 45.13 1.47 -20.86
CA GLN A 365 45.38 1.45 -19.41
C GLN A 365 44.03 1.51 -18.64
N ALA A 366 43.15 2.38 -19.04
CA ALA A 366 41.83 2.53 -18.41
C ALA A 366 41.01 1.22 -18.58
N TYR A 367 41.01 0.61 -19.75
CA TYR A 367 40.32 -0.69 -19.95
C TYR A 367 40.97 -1.84 -19.17
N ALA A 368 42.30 -1.83 -18.94
CA ALA A 368 42.95 -2.85 -18.12
C ALA A 368 42.48 -2.74 -16.64
N GLU A 369 42.39 -1.52 -16.09
CA GLU A 369 41.85 -1.35 -14.75
C GLU A 369 40.35 -1.69 -14.67
N TYR A 370 39.57 -1.33 -15.69
CA TYR A 370 38.16 -1.75 -15.79
C TYR A 370 38.03 -3.30 -15.74
N ASP A 371 38.79 -4.04 -16.55
CA ASP A 371 38.71 -5.53 -16.60
C ASP A 371 39.16 -6.18 -15.28
N LYS A 372 40.15 -5.61 -14.62
CA LYS A 372 40.59 -6.04 -13.29
C LYS A 372 39.50 -5.85 -12.24
N LEU A 373 38.95 -4.66 -12.11
CA LEU A 373 37.90 -4.35 -11.15
C LEU A 373 36.63 -5.16 -11.40
N LYS A 374 36.29 -5.38 -12.69
CA LYS A 374 35.13 -6.19 -13.07
C LYS A 374 35.26 -7.63 -12.59
N LYS A 375 36.45 -8.24 -12.72
CA LYS A 375 36.72 -9.60 -12.23
C LYS A 375 36.68 -9.70 -10.70
N GLU A 376 37.15 -8.66 -10.00
CA GLU A 376 37.10 -8.62 -8.54
C GLU A 376 35.67 -8.44 -7.99
N LEU A 377 34.82 -7.66 -8.68
CA LEU A 377 33.48 -7.29 -8.24
C LEU A 377 32.43 -8.38 -8.56
N PHE A 378 32.48 -8.95 -9.76
CA PHE A 378 31.51 -9.91 -10.24
C PHE A 378 32.13 -11.31 -10.29
N THR A 379 32.37 -11.91 -9.13
CA THR A 379 32.81 -13.27 -9.04
C THR A 379 31.70 -14.26 -9.31
N THR A 380 32.02 -15.42 -9.93
CA THR A 380 31.01 -16.46 -10.16
C THR A 380 30.43 -16.99 -8.86
N GLU A 381 31.25 -17.04 -7.80
CA GLU A 381 30.83 -17.47 -6.48
C GLU A 381 29.79 -16.49 -5.85
N ALA A 382 30.04 -15.17 -5.94
CA ALA A 382 29.09 -14.16 -5.43
C ALA A 382 27.75 -14.22 -6.17
N ASP A 383 27.77 -14.39 -7.49
CA ASP A 383 26.56 -14.53 -8.31
C ASP A 383 25.77 -15.81 -7.99
N GLN A 384 26.48 -16.93 -7.79
CA GLN A 384 25.87 -18.20 -7.40
C GLN A 384 25.26 -18.11 -5.99
N HIS A 385 25.96 -17.47 -5.04
CA HIS A 385 25.48 -17.31 -3.67
C HIS A 385 24.19 -16.48 -3.61
N ILE A 386 24.17 -15.33 -4.29
CA ILE A 386 22.96 -14.49 -4.33
C ILE A 386 21.80 -15.21 -5.06
N SER A 387 22.11 -16.01 -6.09
CA SER A 387 21.09 -16.84 -6.76
C SER A 387 20.53 -17.92 -5.84
N LEU A 388 21.37 -18.51 -4.98
CA LEU A 388 20.95 -19.49 -3.98
C LEU A 388 20.04 -18.84 -2.94
N LEU A 389 20.44 -17.72 -2.35
CA LEU A 389 19.62 -16.96 -1.40
C LEU A 389 18.25 -16.59 -1.96
N GLN A 390 18.22 -16.13 -3.22
CA GLN A 390 16.97 -15.86 -3.90
C GLN A 390 16.09 -17.10 -3.98
N THR A 391 16.69 -18.26 -4.35
CA THR A 391 15.95 -19.53 -4.45
C THR A 391 15.40 -19.95 -3.09
N GLU A 392 16.19 -19.81 -2.02
CA GLU A 392 15.78 -20.12 -0.66
C GLU A 392 14.63 -19.22 -0.21
N PHE A 393 14.69 -17.91 -0.51
CA PHE A 393 13.62 -16.98 -0.21
C PHE A 393 12.34 -17.30 -1.00
N ASP A 394 12.45 -17.53 -2.31
CA ASP A 394 11.31 -17.88 -3.16
C ASP A 394 10.66 -19.22 -2.71
N VAL A 395 11.46 -20.17 -2.21
CA VAL A 395 10.97 -21.42 -1.62
C VAL A 395 10.24 -21.15 -0.31
N ALA A 396 10.84 -20.36 0.59
CA ALA A 396 10.22 -20.01 1.89
C ALA A 396 8.91 -19.24 1.71
N GLU A 397 8.83 -18.28 0.77
CA GLU A 397 7.60 -17.56 0.43
C GLU A 397 6.50 -18.52 -0.08
N LYS A 398 6.88 -19.47 -0.96
CA LYS A 398 5.95 -20.50 -1.45
C LYS A 398 5.50 -21.45 -0.35
N GLU A 399 6.41 -21.92 0.52
CA GLU A 399 6.08 -22.78 1.65
C GLU A 399 5.11 -22.07 2.63
N SER A 400 5.36 -20.79 2.93
CA SER A 400 4.44 -19.97 3.73
C SER A 400 3.05 -19.88 3.07
N THR A 401 3.01 -19.65 1.76
CA THR A 401 1.76 -19.60 1.00
C THR A 401 1.04 -20.95 1.02
N ILE A 402 1.77 -22.05 0.84
CA ILE A 402 1.23 -23.43 0.91
C ILE A 402 0.68 -23.68 2.31
N MET A 403 1.38 -23.30 3.37
CA MET A 403 0.92 -23.47 4.76
C MET A 403 -0.39 -22.70 5.02
N VAL A 404 -0.50 -21.46 4.52
CA VAL A 404 -1.74 -20.67 4.60
C VAL A 404 -2.88 -21.37 3.85
N GLN A 405 -2.62 -21.86 2.64
CA GLN A 405 -3.60 -22.59 1.83
C GLN A 405 -4.01 -23.92 2.49
N GLU A 406 -3.07 -24.67 3.03
CA GLU A 406 -3.36 -25.91 3.78
C GLU A 406 -4.22 -25.65 5.03
N ASN A 407 -3.94 -24.57 5.76
CA ASN A 407 -4.74 -24.15 6.90
C ASN A 407 -6.17 -23.74 6.48
N GLN A 408 -6.29 -23.06 5.34
CA GLN A 408 -7.61 -22.74 4.76
C GLN A 408 -8.36 -24.01 4.34
N LEU A 409 -7.68 -24.95 3.68
CA LEU A 409 -8.23 -26.25 3.30
C LEU A 409 -8.64 -27.10 4.52
N LYS A 410 -7.81 -27.12 5.59
CA LYS A 410 -8.17 -27.78 6.86
C LYS A 410 -9.44 -27.17 7.47
N LYS A 411 -9.53 -25.83 7.52
CA LYS A 411 -10.75 -25.14 7.98
C LYS A 411 -11.97 -25.47 7.11
N GLN A 412 -11.76 -25.51 5.80
CA GLN A 412 -12.83 -25.86 4.85
C GLN A 412 -13.29 -27.33 5.03
N ARG A 413 -12.36 -28.28 5.16
CA ARG A 413 -12.66 -29.69 5.46
C ARG A 413 -13.36 -29.84 6.80
N SER A 414 -12.91 -29.14 7.85
CA SER A 414 -13.56 -29.15 9.15
C SER A 414 -15.00 -28.61 9.07
N ARG A 415 -15.23 -27.53 8.31
CA ARG A 415 -16.58 -27.01 8.04
C ARG A 415 -17.43 -28.01 7.25
N GLN A 416 -16.87 -28.69 6.27
CA GLN A 416 -17.56 -29.73 5.50
C GLN A 416 -17.92 -30.91 6.40
N THR A 417 -16.98 -31.36 7.24
CA THR A 417 -17.27 -32.48 8.21
C THR A 417 -18.33 -32.06 9.22
N LEU A 418 -18.29 -30.83 9.73
CA LEU A 418 -19.32 -30.30 10.62
C LEU A 418 -20.69 -30.22 9.93
N MET A 419 -20.72 -29.79 8.67
CA MET A 419 -21.96 -29.76 7.85
C MET A 419 -22.53 -31.16 7.63
N ILE A 420 -21.65 -32.15 7.39
CA ILE A 420 -22.08 -33.57 7.24
C ILE A 420 -22.59 -34.10 8.58
N LEU A 421 -21.94 -33.80 9.72
CA LEU A 421 -22.40 -34.20 11.06
C LEU A 421 -23.72 -33.52 11.41
N ILE A 422 -23.89 -32.24 11.11
CA ILE A 422 -25.15 -31.51 11.30
C ILE A 422 -26.24 -32.11 10.41
N GLY A 423 -25.91 -32.41 9.15
CA GLY A 423 -26.81 -33.11 8.22
C GLY A 423 -27.22 -34.52 8.73
N GLY A 424 -26.24 -35.27 9.26
CA GLY A 424 -26.46 -36.57 9.87
C GLY A 424 -27.31 -36.49 11.16
N LEU A 425 -27.04 -35.50 12.02
CA LEU A 425 -27.83 -35.25 13.22
C LEU A 425 -29.28 -34.84 12.89
N LEU A 426 -29.44 -33.97 11.88
CA LEU A 426 -30.76 -33.59 11.37
C LEU A 426 -31.50 -34.78 10.79
N LEU A 427 -30.81 -35.66 10.06
CA LEU A 427 -31.38 -36.89 9.54
C LEU A 427 -31.79 -37.85 10.68
N PHE A 428 -30.95 -37.96 11.71
CA PHE A 428 -31.25 -38.77 12.91
C PHE A 428 -32.45 -38.20 13.69
N ILE A 429 -32.50 -36.88 13.89
CA ILE A 429 -33.63 -36.19 14.51
C ILE A 429 -34.92 -36.37 13.67
N LEU A 430 -34.78 -36.27 12.34
CA LEU A 430 -35.91 -36.54 11.42
C LEU A 430 -36.42 -37.99 11.53
N LEU A 431 -35.51 -38.95 11.66
CA LEU A 431 -35.88 -40.37 11.89
C LEU A 431 -36.56 -40.59 13.24
N LEU A 432 -36.07 -39.91 14.30
CA LEU A 432 -36.71 -39.96 15.62
C LEU A 432 -38.09 -39.28 15.61
N LEU A 433 -38.19 -38.10 14.96
CA LEU A 433 -39.46 -37.39 14.79
C LEU A 433 -40.43 -38.19 13.92
N TYR A 434 -39.94 -38.84 12.86
CA TYR A 434 -40.75 -39.74 12.06
C TYR A 434 -41.30 -40.92 12.87
N ASN A 435 -40.47 -41.54 13.72
CA ASN A 435 -40.90 -42.63 14.62
C ASN A 435 -41.89 -42.14 15.68
N THR A 436 -41.69 -40.96 16.27
CA THR A 436 -42.61 -40.37 17.28
C THR A 436 -43.96 -39.99 16.65
N VAL A 437 -43.91 -39.39 15.45
CA VAL A 437 -45.15 -39.08 14.69
C VAL A 437 -45.88 -40.33 14.28
N ARG A 438 -45.16 -41.41 13.90
CA ARG A 438 -45.76 -42.72 13.54
C ARG A 438 -46.43 -43.39 14.72
N THR A 439 -45.89 -43.30 15.92
CA THR A 439 -46.46 -43.85 17.17
C THR A 439 -47.63 -43.02 17.69
N ASN A 440 -47.59 -41.70 17.57
CA ASN A 440 -48.71 -40.83 17.94
C ASN A 440 -49.82 -40.77 16.90
N LYS A 441 -49.55 -41.11 15.62
CA LYS A 441 -50.55 -41.22 14.53
C LYS A 441 -51.61 -42.25 14.76
N LYS A 442 -51.45 -43.25 15.63
CA LYS A 442 -52.47 -44.22 15.98
C LYS A 442 -53.56 -43.65 16.88
N LYS A 443 -53.42 -42.46 17.43
CA LYS A 443 -54.36 -41.97 18.47
C LYS A 443 -55.16 -40.70 18.13
N ASN A 444 -54.76 -39.83 17.17
CA ASN A 444 -55.54 -38.60 16.93
C ASN A 444 -55.74 -38.34 15.42
N HIS A 445 -56.94 -38.56 14.95
CA HIS A 445 -57.33 -38.67 13.55
C HIS A 445 -57.48 -37.33 12.77
N LEU A 446 -57.01 -37.37 11.64
CA LEU A 446 -57.25 -36.90 10.25
C LEU A 446 -57.26 -35.38 9.97
N LEU A 447 -57.98 -34.53 10.61
CA LEU A 447 -58.14 -33.15 10.13
C LEU A 447 -57.02 -32.20 10.61
N LYS A 448 -56.52 -32.39 11.83
CA LYS A 448 -55.40 -31.61 12.34
C LYS A 448 -54.10 -31.97 11.61
N LYS A 449 -54.02 -33.22 11.15
CA LYS A 449 -52.90 -33.83 10.48
C LYS A 449 -52.57 -33.19 9.13
N GLN A 450 -53.54 -32.81 8.33
CA GLN A 450 -53.30 -32.26 6.99
C GLN A 450 -52.82 -30.80 7.02
N ASN A 451 -53.28 -30.00 7.96
CA ASN A 451 -52.82 -28.61 8.08
C ASN A 451 -51.42 -28.52 8.70
N ASP A 452 -51.15 -29.32 9.77
CA ASP A 452 -49.83 -29.34 10.41
C ASP A 452 -48.75 -29.89 9.45
N GLU A 453 -49.15 -30.87 8.59
CA GLU A 453 -48.26 -31.48 7.59
C GLU A 453 -47.99 -30.52 6.42
N LYS A 454 -48.95 -29.71 5.98
CA LYS A 454 -48.76 -28.67 4.96
C LYS A 454 -47.86 -27.56 5.46
N GLU A 455 -48.06 -27.12 6.69
CA GLU A 455 -47.23 -26.02 7.30
C GLU A 455 -45.79 -26.46 7.51
N PHE A 456 -45.57 -27.72 7.92
CA PHE A 456 -44.25 -28.29 8.07
C PHE A 456 -43.50 -28.41 6.72
N LEU A 457 -44.19 -28.90 5.69
CA LEU A 457 -43.59 -29.03 4.36
C LEU A 457 -43.24 -27.70 3.73
N LEU A 458 -44.02 -26.66 3.93
CA LEU A 458 -43.72 -25.33 3.47
C LEU A 458 -42.47 -24.77 4.16
N LYS A 459 -42.34 -24.92 5.48
CA LYS A 459 -41.15 -24.54 6.24
C LYS A 459 -39.90 -25.26 5.75
N GLU A 460 -39.95 -26.55 5.54
CA GLU A 460 -38.83 -27.36 5.07
C GLU A 460 -38.42 -26.99 3.64
N ILE A 461 -39.38 -26.70 2.76
CA ILE A 461 -39.10 -26.24 1.39
C ILE A 461 -38.32 -24.91 1.43
N HIS A 462 -38.79 -23.94 2.19
CA HIS A 462 -38.12 -22.64 2.31
C HIS A 462 -36.75 -22.77 2.92
N HIS A 463 -36.56 -23.65 3.91
CA HIS A 463 -35.27 -23.92 4.52
C HIS A 463 -34.25 -24.54 3.55
N ARG A 464 -34.70 -25.51 2.76
CA ARG A 464 -33.88 -26.15 1.73
C ARG A 464 -33.55 -25.20 0.59
N VAL A 465 -34.49 -24.37 0.18
CA VAL A 465 -34.24 -23.35 -0.85
C VAL A 465 -33.18 -22.36 -0.37
N LYS A 466 -33.27 -21.85 0.88
CA LYS A 466 -32.25 -20.99 1.47
C LYS A 466 -30.88 -21.65 1.44
N ASN A 467 -30.73 -22.88 1.97
CA ASN A 467 -29.44 -23.56 2.04
C ASN A 467 -28.87 -23.84 0.64
N ASN A 468 -29.70 -24.19 -0.32
CA ASN A 468 -29.27 -24.36 -1.71
C ASN A 468 -28.79 -23.02 -2.33
N LEU A 469 -29.47 -21.92 -2.03
CA LEU A 469 -29.08 -20.59 -2.51
C LEU A 469 -27.78 -20.12 -1.86
N GLU A 470 -27.53 -20.42 -0.58
CA GLU A 470 -26.26 -20.10 0.08
C GLU A 470 -25.09 -20.92 -0.50
N ILE A 471 -25.30 -22.19 -0.81
CA ILE A 471 -24.28 -23.03 -1.47
C ILE A 471 -23.98 -22.50 -2.88
N VAL A 472 -25.02 -22.17 -3.66
CA VAL A 472 -24.84 -21.60 -5.00
C VAL A 472 -24.11 -20.25 -4.93
N SER A 473 -24.47 -19.40 -3.97
CA SER A 473 -23.79 -18.11 -3.76
C SER A 473 -22.31 -18.27 -3.43
N SER A 474 -21.99 -19.23 -2.55
CA SER A 474 -20.59 -19.53 -2.18
C SER A 474 -19.79 -20.10 -3.34
N LEU A 475 -20.39 -20.98 -4.15
CA LEU A 475 -19.75 -21.52 -5.35
C LEU A 475 -19.47 -20.43 -6.40
N LEU A 476 -20.39 -19.50 -6.59
CA LEU A 476 -20.20 -18.35 -7.49
C LEU A 476 -19.09 -17.43 -7.00
N SER A 477 -18.97 -17.24 -5.67
CA SER A 477 -17.87 -16.47 -5.07
C SER A 477 -16.51 -17.11 -5.36
N LEU A 478 -16.37 -18.38 -5.05
CA LEU A 478 -15.13 -19.14 -5.27
C LEU A 478 -14.72 -19.17 -6.74
N GLN A 479 -15.67 -19.27 -7.65
CA GLN A 479 -15.39 -19.24 -9.08
C GLN A 479 -14.98 -17.85 -9.56
N SER A 480 -15.56 -16.79 -8.99
CA SER A 480 -15.22 -15.43 -9.38
C SER A 480 -13.77 -15.04 -9.01
N GLU A 481 -13.21 -15.62 -7.93
CA GLU A 481 -11.84 -15.39 -7.48
C GLU A 481 -10.78 -16.05 -8.39
N GLN A 482 -11.17 -17.05 -9.17
CA GLN A 482 -10.25 -17.79 -10.06
C GLN A 482 -10.25 -17.29 -11.50
N LEU A 483 -11.07 -16.31 -11.82
CA LEU A 483 -11.23 -15.78 -13.18
C LEU A 483 -10.39 -14.54 -13.40
N GLU A 484 -9.51 -14.58 -14.38
CA GLU A 484 -8.65 -13.47 -14.76
C GLU A 484 -9.35 -12.41 -15.64
N ASP A 485 -10.48 -12.76 -16.29
CA ASP A 485 -11.22 -11.83 -17.15
C ASP A 485 -12.18 -10.95 -16.32
N PRO A 486 -11.94 -9.64 -16.26
CA PRO A 486 -12.76 -8.71 -15.46
C PRO A 486 -14.25 -8.69 -15.84
N LYS A 487 -14.58 -9.00 -17.10
CA LYS A 487 -15.99 -9.05 -17.55
C LYS A 487 -16.71 -10.27 -17.04
N VAL A 488 -16.02 -11.41 -17.01
CA VAL A 488 -16.58 -12.68 -16.51
C VAL A 488 -16.71 -12.62 -14.99
N THR A 489 -15.73 -12.06 -14.30
CA THR A 489 -15.76 -11.81 -12.86
C THR A 489 -16.94 -10.89 -12.47
N ASP A 490 -17.16 -9.80 -13.19
CA ASP A 490 -18.31 -8.89 -12.96
C ASP A 490 -19.65 -9.59 -13.18
N ALA A 491 -19.76 -10.46 -14.20
CA ALA A 491 -20.98 -11.24 -14.46
C ALA A 491 -21.25 -12.27 -13.34
N MET A 492 -20.21 -12.92 -12.82
CA MET A 492 -20.29 -13.85 -11.71
C MET A 492 -20.70 -13.17 -10.39
N GLN A 493 -20.09 -12.03 -10.06
CA GLN A 493 -20.47 -11.24 -8.90
C GLN A 493 -21.93 -10.79 -8.96
N LYS A 494 -22.41 -10.34 -10.10
CA LYS A 494 -23.83 -9.99 -10.30
C LYS A 494 -24.74 -11.20 -10.01
N SER A 495 -24.36 -12.37 -10.52
CA SER A 495 -25.14 -13.60 -10.28
C SER A 495 -25.14 -13.97 -8.81
N GLN A 496 -24.02 -13.83 -8.10
CA GLN A 496 -23.91 -14.05 -6.66
C GLN A 496 -24.85 -13.12 -5.86
N HIS A 497 -24.86 -11.81 -6.18
CA HIS A 497 -25.75 -10.85 -5.50
C HIS A 497 -27.22 -11.16 -5.70
N ARG A 498 -27.61 -11.62 -6.89
CA ARG A 498 -29.00 -12.09 -7.16
C ARG A 498 -29.38 -13.30 -6.31
N VAL A 499 -28.52 -14.30 -6.27
CA VAL A 499 -28.72 -15.49 -5.46
C VAL A 499 -28.79 -15.14 -3.97
N HIS A 500 -27.94 -14.23 -3.49
CA HIS A 500 -27.94 -13.77 -2.11
C HIS A 500 -29.23 -13.00 -1.76
N SER A 501 -29.70 -12.13 -2.65
CA SER A 501 -30.99 -11.42 -2.51
C SER A 501 -32.16 -12.39 -2.33
N MET A 502 -32.21 -13.48 -3.13
CA MET A 502 -33.23 -14.56 -2.97
C MET A 502 -33.07 -15.27 -1.63
N SER A 503 -31.84 -15.54 -1.18
CA SER A 503 -31.59 -16.20 0.11
C SER A 503 -32.08 -15.34 1.29
N MET A 504 -31.91 -14.03 1.25
CA MET A 504 -32.41 -13.10 2.26
C MET A 504 -33.95 -13.15 2.38
N ILE A 505 -34.67 -13.23 1.27
CA ILE A 505 -36.14 -13.39 1.27
C ILE A 505 -36.54 -14.68 1.96
N HIS A 506 -35.95 -15.80 1.56
CA HIS A 506 -36.25 -17.11 2.17
C HIS A 506 -35.84 -17.18 3.64
N GLN A 507 -34.84 -16.41 4.08
CA GLN A 507 -34.47 -16.32 5.49
C GLN A 507 -35.50 -15.54 6.31
N LYS A 508 -36.07 -14.45 5.78
CA LYS A 508 -37.07 -13.63 6.45
C LYS A 508 -38.41 -14.31 6.58
N LEU A 509 -38.82 -15.14 5.61
CA LEU A 509 -40.03 -16.00 5.69
C LEU A 509 -40.03 -16.90 6.91
N TYR A 510 -38.84 -17.39 7.30
CA TYR A 510 -38.69 -18.26 8.46
C TYR A 510 -38.84 -17.51 9.80
N GLN A 511 -38.56 -16.20 9.83
CA GLN A 511 -38.57 -15.35 11.06
C GLN A 511 -39.89 -14.61 11.26
N GLY A 512 -40.77 -14.55 10.25
CA GLY A 512 -42.04 -13.85 10.27
C GLY A 512 -43.19 -14.59 10.96
N LYS A 513 -44.24 -13.85 11.34
CA LYS A 513 -45.48 -14.39 11.91
C LYS A 513 -46.37 -15.10 10.86
N SER A 514 -46.14 -14.82 9.58
CA SER A 514 -46.81 -15.42 8.43
C SER A 514 -45.81 -16.18 7.57
N LEU A 515 -46.15 -17.39 7.15
CA LEU A 515 -45.30 -18.26 6.32
C LEU A 515 -45.36 -17.93 4.83
N SER A 516 -46.26 -17.04 4.44
CA SER A 516 -46.52 -16.69 3.04
C SER A 516 -46.24 -15.19 2.74
N SER A 517 -45.97 -14.37 3.75
CA SER A 517 -45.79 -12.93 3.55
C SER A 517 -44.47 -12.42 4.11
N ILE A 518 -43.93 -11.38 3.46
CA ILE A 518 -42.65 -10.72 3.77
C ILE A 518 -42.89 -9.26 4.05
N GLN A 519 -42.30 -8.76 5.15
CA GLN A 519 -42.22 -7.34 5.46
C GLN A 519 -41.21 -6.64 4.52
N MET A 520 -41.75 -5.97 3.51
CA MET A 520 -40.95 -5.40 2.41
C MET A 520 -40.03 -4.29 2.87
N LYS A 521 -40.43 -3.47 3.82
CA LYS A 521 -39.61 -2.39 4.35
C LYS A 521 -38.32 -2.91 4.98
N GLU A 522 -38.44 -3.88 5.86
CA GLU A 522 -37.27 -4.48 6.53
C GLU A 522 -36.37 -5.23 5.52
N TYR A 523 -36.99 -5.91 4.57
CA TYR A 523 -36.25 -6.58 3.50
C TYR A 523 -35.44 -5.59 2.66
N PHE A 524 -36.03 -4.48 2.23
CA PHE A 524 -35.33 -3.47 1.40
C PHE A 524 -34.24 -2.73 2.16
N ILE A 525 -34.40 -2.46 3.45
CA ILE A 525 -33.35 -1.87 4.28
C ILE A 525 -32.14 -2.83 4.31
N ASN A 526 -32.37 -4.12 4.57
CA ASN A 526 -31.31 -5.12 4.64
C ASN A 526 -30.64 -5.34 3.29
N LEU A 527 -31.43 -5.43 2.20
CA LEU A 527 -30.92 -5.56 0.84
C LEU A 527 -30.08 -4.33 0.44
N GLY A 528 -30.57 -3.14 0.74
CA GLY A 528 -29.85 -1.91 0.46
C GLY A 528 -28.53 -1.82 1.19
N SER A 529 -28.51 -2.11 2.48
CA SER A 529 -27.29 -2.15 3.30
C SER A 529 -26.29 -3.15 2.72
N TYR A 530 -26.73 -4.37 2.44
CA TYR A 530 -25.88 -5.41 1.84
C TYR A 530 -25.26 -4.98 0.52
N ILE A 531 -26.04 -4.38 -0.39
CA ILE A 531 -25.54 -3.98 -1.70
C ILE A 531 -24.53 -2.82 -1.58
N VAL A 532 -24.81 -1.83 -0.72
CA VAL A 532 -23.92 -0.71 -0.47
C VAL A 532 -22.58 -1.19 0.10
N ASP A 533 -22.63 -2.10 1.06
CA ASP A 533 -21.43 -2.71 1.67
C ASP A 533 -20.64 -3.53 0.63
N ALA A 534 -21.34 -4.36 -0.17
CA ALA A 534 -20.71 -5.18 -1.20
C ALA A 534 -20.00 -4.36 -2.29
N TYR A 535 -20.43 -3.13 -2.53
CA TYR A 535 -19.78 -2.19 -3.46
C TYR A 535 -18.83 -1.20 -2.79
N GLY A 536 -18.58 -1.34 -1.47
CA GLY A 536 -17.69 -0.44 -0.73
C GLY A 536 -18.14 1.01 -0.78
N ALA A 537 -19.46 1.24 -0.77
CA ALA A 537 -20.04 2.56 -0.96
C ALA A 537 -20.67 3.15 0.31
N SER A 538 -20.47 2.52 1.46
CA SER A 538 -21.10 2.86 2.74
C SER A 538 -20.80 4.28 3.22
N ASP A 539 -19.59 4.78 2.90
CA ASP A 539 -19.17 6.15 3.31
C ASP A 539 -19.66 7.23 2.34
N ARG A 540 -20.21 6.88 1.19
CA ARG A 540 -20.50 7.85 0.11
C ARG A 540 -21.92 7.83 -0.42
N VAL A 541 -22.63 6.70 -0.31
CA VAL A 541 -24.00 6.59 -0.83
C VAL A 541 -24.92 6.13 0.27
N GLN A 542 -25.95 6.94 0.51
CA GLN A 542 -27.01 6.63 1.45
C GLN A 542 -28.24 6.09 0.72
N ILE A 543 -28.78 4.95 1.17
CA ILE A 543 -30.10 4.48 0.71
C ILE A 543 -31.17 4.89 1.72
N ILE A 544 -32.17 5.60 1.24
CA ILE A 544 -33.32 6.03 2.03
C ILE A 544 -34.54 5.24 1.57
N CYS A 545 -35.09 4.45 2.48
CA CYS A 545 -36.30 3.66 2.23
C CYS A 545 -37.52 4.40 2.77
N GLU A 546 -38.29 5.05 1.89
CA GLU A 546 -39.45 5.87 2.20
C GLU A 546 -40.73 5.07 1.96
N MET A 547 -41.14 4.22 2.92
CA MET A 547 -42.36 3.41 2.79
C MET A 547 -42.96 3.08 4.16
N LYS A 548 -44.27 2.84 4.16
CA LYS A 548 -45.00 2.26 5.31
C LYS A 548 -44.67 0.77 5.41
N GLU A 549 -45.02 0.19 6.55
CA GLU A 549 -44.96 -1.26 6.68
C GLU A 549 -45.96 -1.90 5.69
N LEU A 550 -45.44 -2.81 4.87
CA LEU A 550 -46.19 -3.48 3.82
C LEU A 550 -45.77 -4.97 3.78
N GLU A 551 -46.71 -5.85 3.90
CA GLU A 551 -46.49 -7.30 3.75
C GLU A 551 -46.94 -7.74 2.35
N LEU A 552 -46.05 -8.43 1.65
CA LEU A 552 -46.35 -9.02 0.35
C LEU A 552 -46.15 -10.54 0.39
N ASP A 553 -46.94 -11.23 -0.40
CA ASP A 553 -46.73 -12.66 -0.66
C ASP A 553 -45.35 -12.90 -1.31
N VAL A 554 -44.76 -14.05 -1.02
CA VAL A 554 -43.43 -14.45 -1.52
C VAL A 554 -43.33 -14.38 -3.03
N ASP A 555 -44.38 -14.79 -3.72
CA ASP A 555 -44.44 -14.84 -5.18
C ASP A 555 -44.37 -13.42 -5.82
N ILE A 556 -44.76 -12.40 -5.06
CA ILE A 556 -44.66 -10.99 -5.44
C ILE A 556 -43.39 -10.39 -4.91
N ALA A 557 -42.97 -10.72 -3.69
CA ALA A 557 -41.84 -10.16 -3.01
C ALA A 557 -40.50 -10.50 -3.71
N ILE A 558 -40.31 -11.74 -4.18
CA ILE A 558 -39.09 -12.19 -4.86
C ILE A 558 -38.82 -11.40 -6.16
N PRO A 559 -39.75 -11.33 -7.11
CA PRO A 559 -39.57 -10.54 -8.32
C PRO A 559 -39.30 -9.05 -8.03
N ILE A 560 -40.04 -8.45 -7.09
CA ILE A 560 -39.82 -7.05 -6.69
C ILE A 560 -38.42 -6.88 -6.07
N GLY A 561 -37.99 -7.79 -5.21
CA GLY A 561 -36.67 -7.76 -4.60
C GLY A 561 -35.52 -7.83 -5.63
N LEU A 562 -35.69 -8.66 -6.65
CA LEU A 562 -34.71 -8.76 -7.74
C LEU A 562 -34.67 -7.50 -8.62
N ILE A 563 -35.83 -6.89 -8.89
CA ILE A 563 -35.91 -5.61 -9.60
C ILE A 563 -35.14 -4.54 -8.80
N VAL A 564 -35.42 -4.42 -7.51
CA VAL A 564 -34.75 -3.46 -6.62
C VAL A 564 -33.24 -3.73 -6.55
N ASN A 565 -32.82 -4.99 -6.41
CA ASN A 565 -31.42 -5.37 -6.42
C ASN A 565 -30.69 -4.91 -7.70
N GLU A 566 -31.30 -5.12 -8.86
CA GLU A 566 -30.73 -4.68 -10.13
C GLU A 566 -30.65 -3.15 -10.23
N LEU A 567 -31.68 -2.43 -9.79
CA LEU A 567 -31.72 -0.97 -9.82
C LEU A 567 -30.70 -0.36 -8.86
N LEU A 568 -30.61 -0.83 -7.62
CA LEU A 568 -29.60 -0.39 -6.65
C LEU A 568 -28.18 -0.64 -7.15
N THR A 569 -27.94 -1.84 -7.70
CA THR A 569 -26.66 -2.20 -8.29
C THR A 569 -26.29 -1.27 -9.45
N ASN A 570 -27.26 -0.94 -10.30
CA ASN A 570 -27.05 -0.03 -11.42
C ASN A 570 -26.77 1.40 -10.95
N SER A 571 -27.51 1.91 -9.96
CA SER A 571 -27.28 3.23 -9.40
C SER A 571 -25.89 3.32 -8.77
N LEU A 572 -25.45 2.34 -7.98
CA LEU A 572 -24.13 2.32 -7.38
C LEU A 572 -23.00 2.27 -8.42
N LYS A 573 -23.20 1.56 -9.52
CA LYS A 573 -22.18 1.44 -10.58
C LYS A 573 -22.08 2.64 -11.49
N TYR A 574 -23.21 3.29 -11.78
CA TYR A 574 -23.27 4.25 -12.88
C TYR A 574 -23.68 5.66 -12.47
N ALA A 575 -24.39 5.83 -11.35
CA ALA A 575 -24.90 7.15 -10.96
C ALA A 575 -23.87 8.01 -10.24
N PHE A 576 -22.90 7.38 -9.54
CA PHE A 576 -21.96 8.06 -8.66
C PHE A 576 -20.50 7.79 -9.01
N PRO A 577 -20.03 8.26 -10.19
CA PRO A 577 -18.62 8.15 -10.57
C PRO A 577 -17.72 8.98 -9.65
N ASP A 578 -16.41 8.70 -9.68
CA ASP A 578 -15.35 9.47 -9.03
C ASP A 578 -15.57 9.74 -7.53
N ASN A 579 -16.07 8.73 -6.81
CA ASN A 579 -16.37 8.81 -5.37
C ASN A 579 -17.40 9.88 -4.98
N ARG A 580 -18.26 10.27 -5.88
CA ARG A 580 -19.32 11.21 -5.62
C ARG A 580 -20.23 10.70 -4.51
N GLN A 581 -20.55 11.59 -3.54
CA GLN A 581 -21.61 11.34 -2.57
C GLN A 581 -22.98 11.46 -3.22
N GLY A 582 -23.93 10.64 -2.77
CA GLY A 582 -25.27 10.69 -3.29
C GLY A 582 -26.27 9.91 -2.45
N VAL A 583 -27.52 10.02 -2.84
CA VAL A 583 -28.66 9.40 -2.18
C VAL A 583 -29.46 8.59 -3.18
N ILE A 584 -29.77 7.35 -2.83
CA ILE A 584 -30.73 6.51 -3.54
C ILE A 584 -31.99 6.44 -2.69
N ARG A 585 -33.14 6.80 -3.26
CA ARG A 585 -34.46 6.70 -2.61
C ARG A 585 -35.21 5.49 -3.16
N LEU A 586 -35.80 4.74 -2.25
CA LEU A 586 -36.62 3.58 -2.53
C LEU A 586 -37.98 3.78 -1.87
N SER A 587 -39.03 3.69 -2.62
CA SER A 587 -40.39 3.70 -2.10
C SER A 587 -41.21 2.56 -2.66
N LEU A 588 -42.07 1.98 -1.83
CA LEU A 588 -43.08 1.00 -2.25
C LEU A 588 -44.38 1.29 -1.49
N GLU A 589 -45.41 1.59 -2.25
CA GLU A 589 -46.74 1.95 -1.70
C GLU A 589 -47.86 1.10 -2.31
N GLU A 590 -48.80 0.72 -1.48
CA GLU A 590 -50.04 0.06 -1.91
C GLU A 590 -51.14 1.10 -2.08
N SER A 591 -51.74 1.20 -3.27
CA SER A 591 -52.87 2.10 -3.56
C SER A 591 -53.97 1.28 -4.22
N GLY A 592 -54.93 0.83 -3.41
CA GLY A 592 -56.01 -0.04 -3.87
C GLY A 592 -55.52 -1.43 -4.26
N SER A 593 -55.67 -1.82 -5.52
CA SER A 593 -55.16 -3.08 -6.07
C SER A 593 -53.81 -2.92 -6.78
N LEU A 594 -53.17 -1.77 -6.67
CA LEU A 594 -51.88 -1.49 -7.33
C LEU A 594 -50.76 -1.28 -6.30
N LEU A 595 -49.58 -1.81 -6.63
CA LEU A 595 -48.32 -1.54 -5.94
C LEU A 595 -47.51 -0.58 -6.79
N HIS A 596 -47.09 0.53 -6.21
CA HIS A 596 -46.21 1.52 -6.81
C HIS A 596 -44.83 1.39 -6.21
N LEU A 597 -43.87 0.94 -7.00
CA LEU A 597 -42.45 0.88 -6.63
C LEU A 597 -41.73 2.00 -7.35
N GLU A 598 -40.93 2.79 -6.63
CA GLU A 598 -39.99 3.75 -7.23
C GLU A 598 -38.59 3.60 -6.64
N VAL A 599 -37.59 3.58 -7.50
CA VAL A 599 -36.19 3.67 -7.14
C VAL A 599 -35.59 4.85 -7.88
N SER A 600 -35.06 5.81 -7.13
CA SER A 600 -34.47 7.02 -7.72
C SER A 600 -33.10 7.34 -7.10
N ASP A 601 -32.20 7.85 -7.91
CA ASP A 601 -30.90 8.35 -7.50
C ASP A 601 -30.72 9.84 -7.89
N ASP A 602 -29.89 10.56 -7.13
CA ASP A 602 -29.49 11.94 -7.41
C ASP A 602 -28.15 12.04 -8.17
N GLY A 603 -27.82 10.98 -8.87
CA GLY A 603 -26.58 10.84 -9.62
C GLY A 603 -26.48 11.68 -10.87
N ILE A 604 -25.57 11.30 -11.79
CA ILE A 604 -25.29 12.08 -13.00
C ILE A 604 -26.36 11.99 -14.08
N GLY A 605 -27.28 11.04 -14.01
CA GLY A 605 -28.41 10.84 -14.93
C GLY A 605 -28.09 10.58 -16.41
N LYS A 606 -27.04 11.15 -16.94
CA LYS A 606 -26.72 11.16 -18.38
C LYS A 606 -26.16 9.84 -18.95
N GLY A 607 -25.72 8.89 -18.14
CA GLY A 607 -25.09 7.63 -18.58
C GLY A 607 -26.07 6.49 -18.88
N TYR A 608 -27.29 6.58 -18.42
CA TYR A 608 -28.26 5.49 -18.45
C TYR A 608 -28.87 5.28 -19.85
N HIS A 609 -29.09 6.35 -20.61
CA HIS A 609 -29.72 6.28 -21.94
C HIS A 609 -28.90 5.53 -22.99
N GLN A 610 -27.56 5.59 -22.94
CA GLN A 610 -26.74 4.89 -23.93
C GLN A 610 -26.58 3.39 -23.65
N LYS A 611 -26.86 2.91 -22.42
CA LYS A 611 -26.74 1.49 -22.05
C LYS A 611 -28.07 0.77 -21.90
N MET A 612 -29.20 1.46 -21.70
CA MET A 612 -30.51 0.80 -21.70
C MET A 612 -30.99 0.32 -23.09
N GLN A 613 -30.43 0.84 -24.17
CA GLN A 613 -30.59 0.26 -25.52
C GLN A 613 -29.68 -0.94 -25.80
N GLY A 614 -28.77 -1.27 -24.88
CA GLY A 614 -27.86 -2.42 -24.98
C GLY A 614 -28.40 -3.59 -24.17
N THR A 615 -28.65 -4.63 -24.81
CA THR A 615 -28.70 -6.09 -24.54
C THR A 615 -28.12 -6.62 -23.19
N GLY A 616 -28.06 -5.84 -22.10
CA GLY A 616 -27.56 -6.26 -20.80
C GLY A 616 -28.59 -7.15 -20.07
N PHE A 617 -28.12 -8.30 -19.58
CA PHE A 617 -28.95 -9.30 -18.87
C PHE A 617 -29.79 -8.70 -17.72
N GLY A 618 -29.29 -7.65 -17.01
CA GLY A 618 -30.04 -6.98 -15.93
C GLY A 618 -31.30 -6.27 -16.42
N THR A 619 -31.23 -5.58 -17.55
CA THR A 619 -32.39 -4.89 -18.15
C THR A 619 -33.43 -5.90 -18.63
N GLN A 620 -32.97 -7.01 -19.24
CA GLN A 620 -33.87 -8.09 -19.68
C GLN A 620 -34.54 -8.76 -18.48
N LEU A 621 -33.82 -8.93 -17.36
CA LEU A 621 -34.38 -9.48 -16.14
C LEU A 621 -35.46 -8.56 -15.53
N ILE A 622 -35.22 -7.25 -15.47
CA ILE A 622 -36.21 -6.28 -14.99
C ILE A 622 -37.46 -6.33 -15.86
N ASP A 623 -37.34 -6.34 -17.20
CA ASP A 623 -38.46 -6.41 -18.12
C ASP A 623 -39.25 -7.74 -17.95
N LEU A 624 -38.53 -8.87 -17.81
CA LEU A 624 -39.13 -10.18 -17.57
C LEU A 624 -39.97 -10.22 -16.26
N LEU A 625 -39.35 -9.73 -15.16
CA LEU A 625 -39.98 -9.72 -13.84
C LEU A 625 -41.15 -8.71 -13.78
N THR A 626 -41.02 -7.58 -14.48
CA THR A 626 -42.11 -6.61 -14.60
C THR A 626 -43.32 -7.21 -15.32
N ARG A 627 -43.10 -7.97 -16.40
CA ARG A 627 -44.16 -8.70 -17.10
C ARG A 627 -44.75 -9.85 -16.26
N GLN A 628 -43.90 -10.56 -15.50
CA GLN A 628 -44.35 -11.59 -14.58
C GLN A 628 -45.33 -11.07 -13.52
N LEU A 629 -45.13 -9.83 -13.07
CA LEU A 629 -45.98 -9.13 -12.11
C LEU A 629 -47.12 -8.33 -12.80
N GLU A 630 -47.35 -8.53 -14.09
CA GLU A 630 -48.33 -7.80 -14.91
C GLU A 630 -48.22 -6.29 -14.79
N GLY A 631 -46.96 -5.78 -14.63
CA GLY A 631 -46.68 -4.40 -14.32
C GLY A 631 -46.27 -3.53 -15.54
N LYS A 632 -46.21 -2.24 -15.29
CA LYS A 632 -45.70 -1.23 -16.24
C LYS A 632 -44.50 -0.50 -15.62
N MET A 633 -43.46 -0.32 -16.42
CA MET A 633 -42.28 0.44 -16.02
C MET A 633 -42.24 1.81 -16.70
N THR A 634 -41.91 2.84 -15.98
CA THR A 634 -41.68 4.20 -16.47
C THR A 634 -40.30 4.68 -16.04
N LEU A 635 -39.55 5.29 -16.95
CA LEU A 635 -38.21 5.81 -16.69
C LEU A 635 -38.21 7.35 -16.84
N ASN A 636 -37.71 8.06 -15.85
CA ASN A 636 -37.56 9.50 -15.85
C ASN A 636 -36.11 9.90 -15.54
N ILE A 637 -35.48 10.68 -16.43
CA ILE A 637 -34.10 11.12 -16.31
C ILE A 637 -34.06 12.64 -16.44
N LYS A 638 -33.91 13.34 -15.32
CA LYS A 638 -33.76 14.81 -15.31
C LYS A 638 -32.50 15.24 -14.54
N LYS A 639 -32.50 15.08 -13.21
CA LYS A 639 -31.36 15.25 -12.30
C LYS A 639 -31.25 13.95 -11.52
N GLY A 640 -30.42 13.00 -12.00
CA GLY A 640 -30.45 11.61 -11.55
C GLY A 640 -31.35 10.72 -12.39
N THR A 641 -31.58 9.50 -11.94
CA THR A 641 -32.43 8.50 -12.60
C THR A 641 -33.57 8.10 -11.65
N ALA A 642 -34.80 8.10 -12.12
CA ALA A 642 -35.94 7.55 -11.39
C ALA A 642 -36.64 6.50 -12.26
N VAL A 643 -36.81 5.30 -11.70
CA VAL A 643 -37.52 4.19 -12.34
C VAL A 643 -38.72 3.84 -11.48
N SER A 644 -39.90 3.98 -12.04
CA SER A 644 -41.16 3.73 -11.35
C SER A 644 -41.88 2.55 -11.99
N PHE A 645 -42.50 1.72 -11.19
CA PHE A 645 -43.29 0.55 -11.60
C PHE A 645 -44.67 0.60 -10.98
N GLU A 646 -45.65 0.11 -11.73
CA GLU A 646 -47.00 -0.16 -11.27
C GLU A 646 -47.27 -1.66 -11.45
N PHE A 647 -47.54 -2.39 -10.38
CA PHE A 647 -47.85 -3.82 -10.41
C PHE A 647 -49.25 -4.08 -9.89
N GLN A 648 -49.89 -5.16 -10.37
CA GLN A 648 -51.15 -5.64 -9.81
C GLN A 648 -50.87 -6.38 -8.48
N ASN A 649 -51.57 -5.99 -7.41
CA ASN A 649 -51.51 -6.71 -6.15
C ASN A 649 -52.64 -7.75 -6.09
N HIS A 650 -52.34 -8.97 -6.55
CA HIS A 650 -53.23 -10.10 -6.36
C HIS A 650 -53.11 -10.58 -4.92
N LYS A 651 -53.95 -10.07 -3.99
CA LYS A 651 -54.07 -10.70 -2.67
C LYS A 651 -54.55 -12.11 -2.89
N ALA A 652 -53.75 -13.11 -2.50
CA ALA A 652 -54.16 -14.52 -2.50
C ALA A 652 -55.41 -14.62 -1.61
N ALA A 653 -56.49 -15.20 -2.15
CA ALA A 653 -57.79 -15.36 -1.51
C ALA A 653 -57.72 -16.32 -0.33
#